data_749c39ad383d00069bd69b616363ed12
#
_entry.id   749c39ad383d00069bd69b616363ed12
#
_cell.length_a   1.000
_cell.length_b   1.000
_cell.length_c   1.000
_cell.angle_alpha   90.00
_cell.angle_beta   90.00
_cell.angle_gamma   90.00
#
_symmetry.space_group_name_H-M   'P 1'
#
loop_
_entity.id
_entity.type
_entity.pdbx_description
1 polymer ?
#
loop_
_entity_poly.entity_id
_entity_poly.type
_entity_poly.pdbx_seq_one_letter_code
_entity_poly.pdbx_strand_id
1 'polypeptide(L)'
;MSATKVQEMCRRLKPILGDRADTLWVAYLTEDYEGRKEIESMLQILYLRSLNQRVDTEKILLSPPPREVCFGEYPIGMVCYNEKEFYPLGIRENEWIQHLAIFGRSGAGKTNTVCVIILNLLKKKKPFLIFDWKRNYRDILERLEDSEKDDILIFTVGRNISPMVFNPLIPPEGTQATTWLKKFIEIVSHAYFLGEGVMYLLQKAIDSVYQKYGVYKGIPDRYPTMRDVHNWLKDYPAKGREAQWMSSTLRAMGTLCFGEMGRILNVGRQIDLSFLLKKNVILELDALTNSDKIFFIESLLLWIHHYRLAEGKRETFKHAIILEEAHHILLKQKQESKGGEAITDTILREIRELGESVILIDQHPSLISIPALGNTYCTIAMNLKHRSDVNIAADCMLLDNEEKEYLGRLEVGYGIVKLQGRWFSPFLIKFPLIKIKKGIVTDEMIRRKMRSYSGYSKAWYREDKELSEIQDIPSRDKGIQEKEERYLVDILKNPLSGVVQRNARLKISARRGNNLKESLVSKGLIETKEISTRSGRIVLTRLTRKGCEILRKLGYGTKNGVRRYGLIHEFWRERVKRYYEKLGYKVTVEKKLNGERADLVAEKAGEKIAIEIETGNSNAVDNIKKCLDAKFSLIISVPVNRQIEAQIKERLRMEKLDKKERVLIINSGKFE
;
A
#
# COMPACT_ATOMS: atom_id res chain seq x y z
N MET A 1 -26.22 14.62 56.67
CA MET A 1 -25.36 13.65 55.91
C MET A 1 -24.33 13.01 56.86
N SER A 2 -23.66 11.90 56.47
CA SER A 2 -22.49 11.45 57.25
C SER A 2 -21.29 12.36 56.98
N ALA A 3 -20.42 12.60 57.96
CA ALA A 3 -19.21 13.39 57.81
C ALA A 3 -18.33 12.89 56.64
N THR A 4 -18.26 11.58 56.47
CA THR A 4 -17.53 10.93 55.36
C THR A 4 -18.09 11.37 53.97
N LYS A 5 -19.42 11.50 53.86
CA LYS A 5 -20.08 11.93 52.63
C LYS A 5 -19.81 13.42 52.30
N VAL A 6 -19.79 14.24 53.35
CA VAL A 6 -19.45 15.68 53.21
C VAL A 6 -17.97 15.85 52.82
N GLN A 7 -17.06 15.10 53.42
CA GLN A 7 -15.64 15.08 53.08
C GLN A 7 -15.42 14.69 51.62
N GLU A 8 -16.10 13.64 51.18
CA GLU A 8 -16.01 13.18 49.77
C GLU A 8 -16.57 14.26 48.80
N MET A 9 -17.64 14.93 49.13
CA MET A 9 -18.17 16.06 48.32
C MET A 9 -17.16 17.22 48.23
N CYS A 10 -16.50 17.58 49.31
CA CYS A 10 -15.46 18.58 49.32
C CYS A 10 -14.27 18.16 48.47
N ARG A 11 -13.83 16.90 48.61
CA ARG A 11 -12.76 16.32 47.81
C ARG A 11 -13.08 16.37 46.30
N ARG A 12 -14.30 16.00 45.92
CA ARG A 12 -14.74 16.03 44.52
C ARG A 12 -14.94 17.44 43.97
N LEU A 13 -15.26 18.41 44.79
CA LEU A 13 -15.37 19.82 44.41
C LEU A 13 -14.02 20.57 44.36
N LYS A 14 -12.98 20.01 45.01
CA LYS A 14 -11.66 20.66 45.12
C LYS A 14 -11.04 21.06 43.81
N PRO A 15 -11.08 20.25 42.72
CA PRO A 15 -10.54 20.66 41.40
C PRO A 15 -11.23 21.91 40.80
N ILE A 16 -12.48 22.23 41.24
CA ILE A 16 -13.27 23.36 40.73
C ILE A 16 -13.15 24.55 41.65
N LEU A 17 -13.23 24.34 42.96
CA LEU A 17 -13.29 25.37 43.99
C LEU A 17 -11.93 25.73 44.58
N GLY A 18 -10.88 24.93 44.31
CA GLY A 18 -9.58 25.11 44.92
C GLY A 18 -9.63 25.01 46.45
N ASP A 19 -8.87 25.86 47.12
CA ASP A 19 -8.77 25.90 48.62
C ASP A 19 -10.09 26.19 49.32
N ARG A 20 -11.08 26.75 48.62
CA ARG A 20 -12.44 26.99 49.18
C ARG A 20 -13.13 25.67 49.58
N ALA A 21 -12.84 24.57 48.90
CA ALA A 21 -13.36 23.24 49.27
C ALA A 21 -12.81 22.78 50.60
N ASP A 22 -11.52 23.00 50.90
CA ASP A 22 -10.88 22.68 52.16
C ASP A 22 -11.43 23.59 53.29
N THR A 23 -11.64 24.87 53.02
CA THR A 23 -12.26 25.81 53.94
C THR A 23 -13.67 25.36 54.32
N LEU A 24 -14.48 24.91 53.36
CA LEU A 24 -15.84 24.42 53.63
C LEU A 24 -15.82 23.12 54.48
N TRP A 25 -14.82 22.24 54.25
CA TRP A 25 -14.64 21.05 55.05
C TRP A 25 -14.27 21.37 56.51
N VAL A 26 -13.34 22.31 56.71
CA VAL A 26 -12.92 22.75 58.03
C VAL A 26 -14.10 23.43 58.76
N ALA A 27 -14.84 24.30 58.05
CA ALA A 27 -16.02 24.94 58.58
C ALA A 27 -17.07 23.89 59.04
N TYR A 28 -17.34 22.88 58.20
CA TYR A 28 -18.25 21.77 58.58
C TYR A 28 -17.84 21.04 59.88
N LEU A 29 -16.56 20.88 60.11
CA LEU A 29 -16.06 20.23 61.31
C LEU A 29 -16.20 21.08 62.58
N THR A 30 -16.15 22.41 62.44
CA THR A 30 -16.16 23.39 63.54
C THR A 30 -17.52 23.94 63.91
N GLU A 31 -18.49 23.91 62.99
CA GLU A 31 -19.83 24.42 63.16
C GLU A 31 -20.73 23.52 64.02
N ASP A 32 -21.77 24.12 64.63
CA ASP A 32 -22.84 23.42 65.33
C ASP A 32 -23.76 22.63 64.38
N TYR A 33 -24.83 22.05 64.92
CA TYR A 33 -25.76 21.21 64.15
C TYR A 33 -26.49 21.99 63.04
N GLU A 34 -26.90 23.26 63.27
CA GLU A 34 -27.59 24.07 62.26
C GLU A 34 -26.64 24.55 61.21
N GLY A 35 -25.46 25.03 61.57
CA GLY A 35 -24.41 25.46 60.63
C GLY A 35 -23.94 24.30 59.73
N ARG A 36 -23.82 23.09 60.27
CA ARG A 36 -23.53 21.88 59.47
C ARG A 36 -24.59 21.60 58.41
N LYS A 37 -25.88 21.77 58.73
CA LYS A 37 -26.97 21.60 57.77
C LYS A 37 -26.95 22.66 56.65
N GLU A 38 -26.61 23.89 57.01
CA GLU A 38 -26.45 24.94 56.00
C GLU A 38 -25.29 24.63 55.03
N ILE A 39 -24.14 24.21 55.54
CA ILE A 39 -23.00 23.82 54.73
C ILE A 39 -23.32 22.58 53.89
N GLU A 40 -24.04 21.58 54.40
CA GLU A 40 -24.53 20.43 53.66
C GLU A 40 -25.40 20.87 52.48
N SER A 41 -26.34 21.74 52.70
CA SER A 41 -27.25 22.25 51.67
C SER A 41 -26.51 23.08 50.61
N MET A 42 -25.58 23.91 51.05
CA MET A 42 -24.72 24.67 50.18
C MET A 42 -23.81 23.77 49.31
N LEU A 43 -23.19 22.77 49.91
CA LEU A 43 -22.37 21.78 49.20
C LEU A 43 -23.20 21.00 48.17
N GLN A 44 -24.45 20.61 48.51
CA GLN A 44 -25.33 19.93 47.56
C GLN A 44 -25.64 20.81 46.34
N ILE A 45 -25.92 22.10 46.56
CA ILE A 45 -26.16 23.05 45.47
C ILE A 45 -24.91 23.27 44.62
N LEU A 46 -23.76 23.44 45.28
CA LEU A 46 -22.48 23.58 44.58
C LEU A 46 -22.13 22.33 43.78
N TYR A 47 -22.36 21.16 44.36
CA TYR A 47 -22.12 19.89 43.69
C TYR A 47 -23.01 19.74 42.43
N LEU A 48 -24.32 20.01 42.58
CA LEU A 48 -25.26 19.95 41.45
C LEU A 48 -24.89 20.93 40.35
N ARG A 49 -24.60 22.21 40.73
CA ARG A 49 -24.23 23.27 39.77
C ARG A 49 -22.88 23.05 39.09
N SER A 50 -21.89 22.57 39.86
CA SER A 50 -20.51 22.49 39.40
C SER A 50 -20.23 21.21 38.65
N LEU A 51 -20.87 20.11 39.02
CA LEU A 51 -20.62 18.77 38.45
C LEU A 51 -21.81 18.26 37.61
N ASN A 52 -22.93 19.01 37.58
CA ASN A 52 -24.17 18.61 36.88
C ASN A 52 -24.66 17.20 37.30
N GLN A 53 -24.40 16.79 38.54
CA GLN A 53 -24.70 15.47 39.09
C GLN A 53 -25.34 15.58 40.47
N ARG A 54 -26.17 14.59 40.81
CA ARG A 54 -26.61 14.36 42.18
C ARG A 54 -25.52 13.63 42.96
N VAL A 55 -25.42 13.89 44.28
CA VAL A 55 -24.41 13.32 45.16
C VAL A 55 -24.40 11.77 45.18
N ASP A 56 -25.54 11.16 44.86
CA ASP A 56 -25.73 9.71 44.87
C ASP A 56 -25.50 9.04 43.48
N THR A 57 -25.09 9.79 42.46
CA THR A 57 -24.78 9.22 41.13
C THR A 57 -23.38 8.59 41.14
N GLU A 58 -23.30 7.32 40.74
CA GLU A 58 -22.08 6.48 40.71
C GLU A 58 -21.01 6.91 39.67
N LYS A 59 -20.97 8.16 39.24
CA LYS A 59 -19.89 8.59 38.34
C LYS A 59 -18.60 8.79 39.11
N ILE A 60 -17.63 7.96 38.77
CA ILE A 60 -16.28 8.06 39.31
C ILE A 60 -15.59 9.27 38.64
N LEU A 61 -15.09 10.16 39.48
CA LEU A 61 -14.41 11.38 39.03
C LEU A 61 -12.91 11.22 39.26
N LEU A 62 -12.15 11.12 38.15
CA LEU A 62 -10.70 11.14 38.20
C LEU A 62 -10.20 12.56 38.43
N SER A 63 -9.39 12.80 39.47
CA SER A 63 -8.86 14.12 39.77
C SER A 63 -7.94 14.64 38.65
N PRO A 64 -8.20 15.85 38.11
CA PRO A 64 -7.35 16.42 37.06
C PRO A 64 -5.98 16.80 37.63
N PRO A 65 -4.89 16.67 36.85
CA PRO A 65 -3.59 17.16 37.23
C PRO A 65 -3.56 18.70 37.23
N PRO A 66 -2.60 19.35 37.93
CA PRO A 66 -2.41 20.81 37.82
C PRO A 66 -2.10 21.24 36.39
N ARG A 67 -2.47 22.50 36.04
CA ARG A 67 -2.28 23.04 34.68
C ARG A 67 -0.84 22.99 34.19
N GLU A 68 0.10 23.28 35.09
CA GLU A 68 1.54 23.31 34.80
C GLU A 68 2.07 21.92 34.41
N VAL A 69 1.48 20.88 34.97
CA VAL A 69 1.80 19.48 34.62
C VAL A 69 1.33 19.13 33.23
N CYS A 70 0.23 19.73 32.75
CA CYS A 70 -0.34 19.40 31.45
C CYS A 70 0.32 20.10 30.27
N PHE A 71 1.21 21.06 30.52
CA PHE A 71 1.88 21.77 29.44
C PHE A 71 2.82 20.86 28.66
N GLY A 72 2.72 20.92 27.32
CA GLY A 72 3.58 20.25 26.35
C GLY A 72 3.34 20.79 24.94
N GLU A 73 4.33 20.64 24.08
CA GLU A 73 4.39 21.25 22.74
C GLU A 73 3.44 20.58 21.73
N TYR A 74 2.95 19.38 22.05
CA TYR A 74 2.08 18.57 21.18
C TYR A 74 0.73 18.35 21.86
N PRO A 75 -0.25 19.28 21.70
CA PRO A 75 -1.54 19.17 22.35
C PRO A 75 -2.37 18.01 21.76
N ILE A 76 -2.81 17.08 22.61
CA ILE A 76 -3.55 15.90 22.18
C ILE A 76 -5.04 15.92 22.55
N GLY A 77 -5.43 16.70 23.55
CA GLY A 77 -6.83 16.80 24.01
C GLY A 77 -6.98 17.79 25.16
N MET A 78 -8.20 17.91 25.67
CA MET A 78 -8.55 18.76 26.80
C MET A 78 -8.70 17.93 28.05
N VAL A 79 -8.03 18.31 29.13
CA VAL A 79 -8.23 17.70 30.45
C VAL A 79 -9.65 18.00 30.90
N CYS A 80 -10.35 16.96 31.35
CA CYS A 80 -11.75 17.05 31.77
C CYS A 80 -11.90 16.60 33.23
N TYR A 81 -12.83 17.22 33.88
CA TYR A 81 -13.33 16.74 35.17
C TYR A 81 -14.85 16.71 35.09
N ASN A 82 -15.41 15.51 35.12
CA ASN A 82 -16.78 15.29 34.70
C ASN A 82 -16.99 15.80 33.26
N GLU A 83 -17.97 16.67 33.01
CA GLU A 83 -18.28 17.25 31.69
C GLU A 83 -17.54 18.57 31.42
N LYS A 84 -16.78 19.10 32.38
CA LYS A 84 -16.08 20.37 32.24
C LYS A 84 -14.70 20.18 31.67
N GLU A 85 -14.43 20.91 30.59
CA GLU A 85 -13.11 21.03 29.98
C GLU A 85 -12.31 22.14 30.70
N PHE A 86 -11.05 21.87 31.05
CA PHE A 86 -10.20 22.82 31.76
C PHE A 86 -9.10 23.43 30.88
N TYR A 87 -8.12 22.65 30.52
CA TYR A 87 -6.92 23.09 29.80
C TYR A 87 -6.40 21.95 28.93
N PRO A 88 -5.60 22.29 27.90
CA PRO A 88 -5.06 21.28 27.01
C PRO A 88 -3.99 20.43 27.70
N LEU A 89 -3.99 19.12 27.39
CA LEU A 89 -2.88 18.22 27.65
C LEU A 89 -1.99 18.19 26.41
N GLY A 90 -0.70 18.53 26.59
CA GLY A 90 0.34 18.35 25.57
C GLY A 90 1.38 17.34 25.98
N ILE A 91 1.83 16.52 25.04
CA ILE A 91 3.03 15.68 25.19
C ILE A 91 4.25 16.55 24.96
N ARG A 92 5.29 16.38 25.77
CA ARG A 92 6.56 17.12 25.62
C ARG A 92 7.48 16.45 24.61
N GLU A 93 8.37 17.22 23.98
CA GLU A 93 9.30 16.74 22.96
C GLU A 93 10.12 15.51 23.43
N ASN A 94 10.63 15.55 24.65
CA ASN A 94 11.45 14.47 25.23
C ASN A 94 10.67 13.25 25.70
N GLU A 95 9.34 13.33 25.76
CA GLU A 95 8.48 12.21 26.17
C GLU A 95 8.14 11.30 24.98
N TRP A 96 8.20 11.83 23.76
CA TRP A 96 7.91 11.05 22.57
C TRP A 96 8.78 9.80 22.44
N ILE A 97 10.07 9.89 22.72
CA ILE A 97 10.99 8.74 22.63
C ILE A 97 10.66 7.61 23.60
N GLN A 98 9.85 7.86 24.62
CA GLN A 98 9.45 6.85 25.61
C GLN A 98 8.16 6.12 25.24
N HIS A 99 7.72 6.22 24.00
CA HIS A 99 6.57 5.54 23.40
C HIS A 99 5.20 5.92 23.98
N LEU A 100 4.16 5.68 23.17
CA LEU A 100 2.76 5.88 23.55
C LEU A 100 1.95 4.61 23.27
N ALA A 101 0.91 4.37 24.10
CA ALA A 101 -0.09 3.34 23.83
C ALA A 101 -1.50 3.93 23.81
N ILE A 102 -2.31 3.52 22.82
CA ILE A 102 -3.70 3.95 22.65
C ILE A 102 -4.58 2.70 22.54
N PHE A 103 -5.34 2.44 23.58
CA PHE A 103 -6.24 1.28 23.66
C PHE A 103 -7.70 1.69 23.57
N GLY A 104 -8.54 0.83 23.01
CA GLY A 104 -9.97 1.06 22.94
C GLY A 104 -10.66 0.14 21.95
N ARG A 105 -11.95 -0.14 22.16
CA ARG A 105 -12.75 -0.94 21.23
C ARG A 105 -12.87 -0.27 19.85
N SER A 106 -13.37 -1.03 18.87
CA SER A 106 -13.73 -0.43 17.58
C SER A 106 -14.78 0.67 17.78
N GLY A 107 -14.57 1.85 17.14
CA GLY A 107 -15.45 3.02 17.26
C GLY A 107 -15.26 3.86 18.52
N ALA A 108 -14.30 3.57 19.41
CA ALA A 108 -14.02 4.40 20.59
C ALA A 108 -13.37 5.75 20.27
N GLY A 109 -12.79 5.92 19.08
CA GLY A 109 -12.13 7.17 18.68
C GLY A 109 -10.63 7.06 18.44
N LYS A 110 -10.01 5.86 18.54
CA LYS A 110 -8.56 5.67 18.35
C LYS A 110 -8.00 6.34 17.10
N THR A 111 -8.58 6.04 15.93
CA THR A 111 -8.13 6.62 14.65
C THR A 111 -8.21 8.16 14.67
N ASN A 112 -9.23 8.73 15.30
CA ASN A 112 -9.33 10.18 15.46
C ASN A 112 -8.20 10.73 16.33
N THR A 113 -7.90 10.08 17.46
CA THR A 113 -6.77 10.46 18.33
C THR A 113 -5.43 10.40 17.59
N VAL A 114 -5.23 9.37 16.78
CA VAL A 114 -4.03 9.26 15.92
C VAL A 114 -3.97 10.37 14.88
N CYS A 115 -5.10 10.75 14.28
CA CYS A 115 -5.14 11.90 13.37
C CYS A 115 -4.75 13.22 14.08
N VAL A 116 -5.16 13.42 15.34
CA VAL A 116 -4.70 14.55 16.14
C VAL A 116 -3.18 14.54 16.31
N ILE A 117 -2.62 13.37 16.62
CA ILE A 117 -1.16 13.20 16.74
C ILE A 117 -0.45 13.49 15.42
N ILE A 118 -0.92 12.93 14.31
CA ILE A 118 -0.36 13.14 12.97
C ILE A 118 -0.33 14.63 12.62
N LEU A 119 -1.43 15.36 12.85
CA LEU A 119 -1.51 16.79 12.59
C LEU A 119 -0.51 17.60 13.45
N ASN A 120 -0.29 17.20 14.70
CA ASN A 120 0.73 17.80 15.55
C ASN A 120 2.16 17.53 15.05
N LEU A 121 2.44 16.27 14.63
CA LEU A 121 3.75 15.90 14.06
C LEU A 121 4.03 16.69 12.78
N LEU A 122 3.04 16.83 11.87
CA LEU A 122 3.14 17.66 10.68
C LEU A 122 3.45 19.12 11.01
N LYS A 123 2.67 19.72 11.92
CA LYS A 123 2.87 21.11 12.37
C LYS A 123 4.26 21.35 12.96
N LYS A 124 4.82 20.34 13.63
CA LYS A 124 6.17 20.38 14.23
C LYS A 124 7.27 19.90 13.28
N LYS A 125 6.92 19.55 12.03
CA LYS A 125 7.85 19.02 11.02
C LYS A 125 8.62 17.79 11.51
N LYS A 126 7.96 16.93 12.29
CA LYS A 126 8.50 15.65 12.74
C LYS A 126 8.03 14.55 11.81
N PRO A 127 8.95 13.85 11.14
CA PRO A 127 8.59 12.78 10.22
C PRO A 127 7.99 11.59 10.94
N PHE A 128 7.15 10.84 10.23
CA PHE A 128 6.50 9.65 10.76
C PHE A 128 6.33 8.56 9.72
N LEU A 129 6.22 7.33 10.19
CA LEU A 129 5.88 6.14 9.42
C LEU A 129 4.65 5.47 10.03
N ILE A 130 3.58 5.30 9.24
CA ILE A 130 2.36 4.62 9.67
C ILE A 130 2.28 3.25 8.98
N PHE A 131 2.18 2.18 9.76
CA PHE A 131 1.76 0.87 9.28
C PHE A 131 0.24 0.80 9.33
N ASP A 132 -0.40 1.20 8.24
CA ASP A 132 -1.86 1.28 8.11
C ASP A 132 -2.43 -0.10 7.77
N TRP A 133 -2.98 -0.77 8.76
CA TRP A 133 -3.49 -2.13 8.62
C TRP A 133 -4.74 -2.24 7.74
N LYS A 134 -5.58 -1.17 7.70
CA LYS A 134 -6.95 -1.19 7.12
C LYS A 134 -7.26 -0.03 6.17
N ARG A 135 -6.29 0.74 5.71
CA ARG A 135 -6.47 1.95 4.88
C ARG A 135 -7.28 3.05 5.58
N ASN A 136 -6.92 3.37 6.80
CA ASN A 136 -7.67 4.33 7.61
C ASN A 136 -7.16 5.78 7.51
N TYR A 137 -5.91 6.01 7.05
CA TYR A 137 -5.22 7.29 7.22
C TYR A 137 -5.09 8.13 5.95
N ARG A 138 -5.30 7.57 4.74
CA ARG A 138 -5.15 8.33 3.49
C ARG A 138 -6.05 9.56 3.41
N ASP A 139 -7.25 9.48 3.98
CA ASP A 139 -8.24 10.54 3.92
C ASP A 139 -7.86 11.77 4.76
N ILE A 140 -6.79 11.71 5.57
CA ILE A 140 -6.23 12.86 6.28
C ILE A 140 -5.79 13.97 5.30
N LEU A 141 -5.43 13.59 4.06
CA LEU A 141 -5.07 14.54 3.01
C LEU A 141 -6.17 15.59 2.74
N GLU A 142 -7.45 15.27 3.01
CA GLU A 142 -8.56 16.23 2.84
C GLU A 142 -8.41 17.46 3.76
N ARG A 143 -7.74 17.29 4.91
CA ARG A 143 -7.61 18.32 5.94
C ARG A 143 -6.34 19.16 5.83
N LEU A 144 -5.48 18.84 4.90
CA LEU A 144 -4.18 19.46 4.76
C LEU A 144 -4.19 20.49 3.63
N GLU A 145 -3.36 21.50 3.76
CA GLU A 145 -3.04 22.43 2.67
C GLU A 145 -2.20 21.71 1.60
N ASP A 146 -2.14 22.24 0.38
CA ASP A 146 -1.47 21.56 -0.72
C ASP A 146 0.03 21.34 -0.46
N SER A 147 0.70 22.29 0.19
CA SER A 147 2.10 22.16 0.62
C SER A 147 2.33 21.03 1.63
N GLU A 148 1.40 20.85 2.57
CA GLU A 148 1.46 19.78 3.56
C GLU A 148 1.12 18.41 2.93
N LYS A 149 0.19 18.39 1.95
CA LYS A 149 -0.12 17.16 1.19
C LYS A 149 1.11 16.62 0.50
N ASP A 150 1.93 17.49 -0.09
CA ASP A 150 3.14 17.08 -0.83
C ASP A 150 4.20 16.43 0.07
N ASP A 151 4.21 16.75 1.36
CA ASP A 151 5.12 16.15 2.34
C ASP A 151 4.73 14.73 2.78
N ILE A 152 3.51 14.26 2.46
CA ILE A 152 3.06 12.91 2.82
C ILE A 152 3.21 11.96 1.63
N LEU A 153 3.94 10.87 1.82
CA LEU A 153 4.09 9.78 0.87
C LEU A 153 3.17 8.61 1.25
N ILE A 154 2.39 8.12 0.29
CA ILE A 154 1.46 7.00 0.52
C ILE A 154 1.84 5.83 -0.38
N PHE A 155 2.31 4.75 0.22
CA PHE A 155 2.62 3.51 -0.49
C PHE A 155 1.52 2.47 -0.27
N THR A 156 1.14 1.79 -1.35
CA THR A 156 0.16 0.70 -1.32
C THR A 156 0.89 -0.63 -1.45
N VAL A 157 1.33 -1.16 -0.31
CA VAL A 157 2.18 -2.36 -0.23
C VAL A 157 1.41 -3.57 -0.78
N GLY A 158 1.95 -4.21 -1.82
CA GLY A 158 1.30 -5.32 -2.52
C GLY A 158 0.34 -4.91 -3.64
N ARG A 159 0.02 -3.62 -3.83
CA ARG A 159 -0.84 -3.12 -4.92
C ARG A 159 -0.06 -2.24 -5.89
N ASN A 160 -0.44 -2.26 -7.19
CA ASN A 160 0.21 -1.50 -8.26
C ASN A 160 -0.32 -0.05 -8.41
N ILE A 161 -0.68 0.61 -7.29
CA ILE A 161 -1.16 2.00 -7.32
C ILE A 161 -0.01 2.93 -6.98
N SER A 162 0.63 2.69 -5.85
CA SER A 162 1.85 3.32 -5.36
C SER A 162 2.69 2.25 -4.64
N PRO A 163 3.30 1.32 -5.38
CA PRO A 163 3.93 0.15 -4.79
C PRO A 163 5.17 0.51 -3.96
N MET A 164 5.39 -0.24 -2.91
CA MET A 164 6.59 -0.26 -2.08
C MET A 164 7.42 -1.49 -2.44
N VAL A 165 8.71 -1.32 -2.68
CA VAL A 165 9.66 -2.41 -2.84
C VAL A 165 10.70 -2.37 -1.72
N PHE A 166 10.97 -3.53 -1.15
CA PHE A 166 11.85 -3.68 0.00
C PHE A 166 12.57 -5.03 -0.07
N ASN A 167 13.87 -5.02 -0.21
CA ASN A 167 14.67 -6.25 -0.17
C ASN A 167 15.27 -6.44 1.23
N PRO A 168 14.76 -7.37 2.04
CA PRO A 168 15.22 -7.56 3.41
C PRO A 168 16.63 -8.18 3.49
N LEU A 169 17.21 -8.60 2.37
CA LEU A 169 18.60 -9.09 2.31
C LEU A 169 19.62 -7.95 2.10
N ILE A 170 19.15 -6.69 2.03
CA ILE A 170 20.03 -5.52 1.99
C ILE A 170 20.24 -5.00 3.42
N PRO A 171 21.41 -5.20 4.02
CA PRO A 171 21.70 -4.67 5.35
C PRO A 171 21.70 -3.13 5.33
N PRO A 172 21.29 -2.47 6.42
CA PRO A 172 21.47 -1.04 6.57
C PRO A 172 22.95 -0.64 6.50
N GLU A 173 23.21 0.55 6.00
CA GLU A 173 24.57 1.10 5.98
C GLU A 173 25.19 1.11 7.41
N GLY A 174 26.44 0.71 7.52
CA GLY A 174 27.14 0.59 8.81
C GLY A 174 26.85 -0.70 9.59
N THR A 175 25.96 -1.57 9.11
CA THR A 175 25.65 -2.87 9.74
C THR A 175 26.44 -4.00 9.07
N GLN A 176 27.12 -4.82 9.86
CA GLN A 176 27.84 -5.99 9.34
C GLN A 176 26.86 -7.02 8.75
N ALA A 177 27.12 -7.49 7.54
CA ALA A 177 26.25 -8.43 6.82
C ALA A 177 26.03 -9.75 7.59
N THR A 178 27.01 -10.23 8.34
CA THR A 178 26.89 -11.43 9.20
C THR A 178 25.91 -11.23 10.37
N THR A 179 25.98 -10.07 11.01
CA THR A 179 25.04 -9.69 12.09
C THR A 179 23.63 -9.54 11.54
N TRP A 180 23.49 -8.83 10.41
CA TRP A 180 22.22 -8.65 9.72
C TRP A 180 21.56 -9.97 9.36
N LEU A 181 22.30 -10.89 8.75
CA LEU A 181 21.83 -12.21 8.34
C LEU A 181 21.21 -12.97 9.53
N LYS A 182 21.91 -13.03 10.67
CA LYS A 182 21.43 -13.73 11.86
C LYS A 182 20.13 -13.15 12.37
N LYS A 183 20.08 -11.81 12.52
CA LYS A 183 18.89 -11.10 13.00
C LYS A 183 17.70 -11.21 12.04
N PHE A 184 17.96 -11.18 10.73
CA PHE A 184 16.92 -11.37 9.73
C PHE A 184 16.31 -12.79 9.79
N ILE A 185 17.12 -13.84 10.02
CA ILE A 185 16.61 -15.21 10.17
C ILE A 185 15.71 -15.32 11.42
N GLU A 186 16.04 -14.63 12.51
CA GLU A 186 15.17 -14.56 13.70
C GLU A 186 13.79 -13.97 13.33
N ILE A 187 13.72 -12.91 12.53
CA ILE A 187 12.47 -12.32 12.02
C ILE A 187 11.69 -13.33 11.18
N VAL A 188 12.33 -14.00 10.22
CA VAL A 188 11.67 -15.02 9.37
C VAL A 188 11.08 -16.13 10.26
N SER A 189 11.88 -16.61 11.22
CA SER A 189 11.44 -17.62 12.17
C SER A 189 10.26 -17.16 13.02
N HIS A 190 10.28 -15.90 13.47
CA HIS A 190 9.23 -15.32 14.30
C HIS A 190 7.92 -15.14 13.51
N ALA A 191 7.97 -14.59 12.31
CA ALA A 191 6.79 -14.30 11.50
C ALA A 191 6.07 -15.57 10.99
N TYR A 192 6.84 -16.64 10.69
CA TYR A 192 6.31 -17.88 10.12
C TYR A 192 6.36 -19.09 11.05
N PHE A 193 6.66 -18.90 12.33
CA PHE A 193 6.74 -19.96 13.36
C PHE A 193 7.65 -21.12 12.96
N LEU A 194 8.88 -20.82 12.50
CA LEU A 194 9.83 -21.80 12.04
C LEU A 194 10.76 -22.31 13.13
N GLY A 195 11.07 -23.61 13.11
CA GLY A 195 11.98 -24.23 14.06
C GLY A 195 13.46 -24.08 13.68
N GLU A 196 14.37 -24.42 14.60
CA GLU A 196 15.82 -24.25 14.49
C GLU A 196 16.44 -24.94 13.26
N GLY A 197 15.95 -26.11 12.86
CA GLY A 197 16.44 -26.80 11.67
C GLY A 197 16.19 -26.02 10.38
N VAL A 198 15.06 -25.28 10.29
CA VAL A 198 14.77 -24.39 9.17
C VAL A 198 15.65 -23.17 9.23
N MET A 199 15.89 -22.60 10.43
CA MET A 199 16.80 -21.46 10.62
C MET A 199 18.22 -21.79 10.17
N TYR A 200 18.71 -22.98 10.51
CA TYR A 200 20.03 -23.46 10.07
C TYR A 200 20.15 -23.53 8.55
N LEU A 201 19.14 -24.10 7.87
CA LEU A 201 19.15 -24.17 6.39
C LEU A 201 19.04 -22.76 5.75
N LEU A 202 18.25 -21.87 6.31
CA LEU A 202 18.16 -20.48 5.85
C LEU A 202 19.50 -19.76 6.02
N GLN A 203 20.17 -19.94 7.17
CA GLN A 203 21.49 -19.36 7.41
C GLN A 203 22.49 -19.83 6.34
N LYS A 204 22.54 -21.12 6.09
CA LYS A 204 23.43 -21.73 5.09
C LYS A 204 23.15 -21.20 3.68
N ALA A 205 21.87 -21.09 3.33
CA ALA A 205 21.44 -20.59 2.02
C ALA A 205 21.77 -19.11 1.83
N ILE A 206 21.43 -18.26 2.80
CA ILE A 206 21.68 -16.82 2.71
C ILE A 206 23.18 -16.52 2.74
N ASP A 207 23.95 -17.21 3.59
CA ASP A 207 25.41 -17.09 3.64
C ASP A 207 26.05 -17.41 2.27
N SER A 208 25.68 -18.56 1.67
CA SER A 208 26.18 -18.96 0.35
C SER A 208 25.82 -17.94 -0.74
N VAL A 209 24.60 -17.41 -0.71
CA VAL A 209 24.16 -16.40 -1.66
C VAL A 209 24.88 -15.08 -1.43
N TYR A 210 25.10 -14.65 -0.19
CA TYR A 210 25.89 -13.45 0.15
C TYR A 210 27.34 -13.57 -0.35
N GLN A 211 27.99 -14.73 -0.18
CA GLN A 211 29.31 -15.00 -0.72
C GLN A 211 29.32 -14.88 -2.24
N LYS A 212 28.36 -15.55 -2.92
CA LYS A 212 28.23 -15.55 -4.38
C LYS A 212 28.06 -14.14 -4.96
N TYR A 213 27.28 -13.28 -4.30
CA TYR A 213 27.00 -11.91 -4.74
C TYR A 213 28.02 -10.89 -4.22
N GLY A 214 28.99 -11.31 -3.40
CA GLY A 214 30.07 -10.44 -2.88
C GLY A 214 29.63 -9.48 -1.78
N VAL A 215 28.48 -9.74 -1.11
CA VAL A 215 27.93 -8.86 -0.04
C VAL A 215 28.93 -8.67 1.11
N TYR A 216 29.75 -9.66 1.42
CA TYR A 216 30.79 -9.56 2.45
C TYR A 216 32.01 -8.73 2.03
N LYS A 217 32.15 -8.43 0.74
CA LYS A 217 33.28 -7.64 0.21
C LYS A 217 32.96 -6.15 0.09
N GLY A 218 31.74 -5.74 0.39
CA GLY A 218 31.27 -4.38 0.28
C GLY A 218 29.88 -4.29 -0.38
N ILE A 219 29.60 -3.15 -1.02
CA ILE A 219 28.33 -2.95 -1.74
C ILE A 219 28.42 -3.66 -3.10
N PRO A 220 27.60 -4.72 -3.34
CA PRO A 220 27.60 -5.42 -4.61
C PRO A 220 26.88 -4.60 -5.69
N ASP A 221 27.15 -4.88 -6.97
CA ASP A 221 26.41 -4.29 -8.10
C ASP A 221 24.92 -4.56 -8.03
N ARG A 222 24.57 -5.77 -7.54
CA ARG A 222 23.21 -6.21 -7.27
C ARG A 222 23.19 -7.05 -5.98
N TYR A 223 22.26 -6.73 -5.10
CA TYR A 223 21.99 -7.58 -3.94
C TYR A 223 21.21 -8.84 -4.34
N PRO A 224 21.44 -9.98 -3.63
CA PRO A 224 20.61 -11.16 -3.79
C PRO A 224 19.18 -10.90 -3.34
N THR A 225 18.24 -11.69 -3.84
CA THR A 225 16.82 -11.63 -3.51
C THR A 225 16.39 -12.91 -2.80
N MET A 226 15.18 -12.93 -2.20
CA MET A 226 14.61 -14.14 -1.62
C MET A 226 14.48 -15.28 -2.65
N ARG A 227 14.33 -14.94 -3.94
CA ARG A 227 14.30 -15.90 -5.04
C ARG A 227 15.66 -16.56 -5.26
N ASP A 228 16.74 -15.82 -5.10
CA ASP A 228 18.09 -16.37 -5.21
C ASP A 228 18.34 -17.40 -4.08
N VAL A 229 17.89 -17.09 -2.86
CA VAL A 229 17.93 -18.01 -1.71
C VAL A 229 17.07 -19.25 -1.95
N HIS A 230 15.84 -19.08 -2.45
CA HIS A 230 14.94 -20.18 -2.76
C HIS A 230 15.49 -21.10 -3.86
N ASN A 231 16.12 -20.54 -4.91
CA ASN A 231 16.76 -21.33 -5.96
C ASN A 231 17.95 -22.12 -5.41
N TRP A 232 18.79 -21.50 -4.58
CA TRP A 232 19.89 -22.19 -3.93
C TRP A 232 19.40 -23.37 -3.08
N LEU A 233 18.33 -23.19 -2.30
CA LEU A 233 17.72 -24.28 -1.50
C LEU A 233 17.17 -25.41 -2.39
N LYS A 234 16.61 -25.12 -3.56
CA LYS A 234 16.14 -26.14 -4.51
C LYS A 234 17.26 -26.99 -5.06
N ASP A 235 18.41 -26.37 -5.30
CA ASP A 235 19.57 -27.05 -5.90
C ASP A 235 20.45 -27.72 -4.84
N TYR A 236 20.24 -27.45 -3.55
CA TYR A 236 21.04 -27.98 -2.45
C TYR A 236 20.69 -29.44 -2.17
N PRO A 237 21.69 -30.38 -2.24
CA PRO A 237 21.47 -31.81 -2.04
C PRO A 237 21.39 -32.18 -0.55
N ALA A 238 20.29 -31.79 0.12
CA ALA A 238 20.06 -32.07 1.54
C ALA A 238 20.01 -33.58 1.82
N LYS A 239 20.69 -34.05 2.89
CA LYS A 239 20.74 -35.45 3.31
C LYS A 239 20.37 -35.58 4.80
N GLY A 240 19.89 -36.76 5.19
CA GLY A 240 19.56 -37.04 6.58
C GLY A 240 18.52 -36.10 7.16
N ARG A 241 18.78 -35.50 8.32
CA ARG A 241 17.89 -34.56 9.00
C ARG A 241 17.62 -33.27 8.18
N GLU A 242 18.61 -32.80 7.42
CA GLU A 242 18.43 -31.62 6.58
C GLU A 242 17.31 -31.82 5.53
N ALA A 243 17.17 -33.03 4.98
CA ALA A 243 16.11 -33.34 4.03
C ALA A 243 14.70 -33.22 4.63
N GLN A 244 14.55 -33.52 5.92
CA GLN A 244 13.30 -33.36 6.63
C GLN A 244 12.94 -31.85 6.81
N TRP A 245 13.92 -31.02 7.14
CA TRP A 245 13.72 -29.58 7.32
C TRP A 245 13.55 -28.84 5.98
N MET A 246 14.14 -29.38 4.89
CA MET A 246 14.12 -28.76 3.57
C MET A 246 12.71 -28.50 3.05
N SER A 247 11.79 -29.44 3.23
CA SER A 247 10.38 -29.26 2.82
C SER A 247 9.72 -28.04 3.48
N SER A 248 9.95 -27.84 4.77
CA SER A 248 9.41 -26.68 5.52
C SER A 248 10.13 -25.39 5.14
N THR A 249 11.44 -25.45 4.91
CA THR A 249 12.25 -24.30 4.45
C THR A 249 11.80 -23.82 3.07
N LEU A 250 11.65 -24.75 2.11
CA LEU A 250 11.18 -24.41 0.74
C LEU A 250 9.75 -23.87 0.74
N ARG A 251 8.87 -24.38 1.62
CA ARG A 251 7.50 -23.86 1.75
C ARG A 251 7.50 -22.42 2.26
N ALA A 252 8.27 -22.10 3.32
CA ALA A 252 8.37 -20.76 3.86
C ALA A 252 8.96 -19.79 2.82
N MET A 253 10.07 -20.18 2.18
CA MET A 253 10.69 -19.37 1.14
C MET A 253 9.83 -19.23 -0.10
N GLY A 254 9.05 -20.25 -0.46
CA GLY A 254 8.08 -20.19 -1.55
C GLY A 254 7.02 -19.12 -1.32
N THR A 255 6.54 -18.96 -0.09
CA THR A 255 5.58 -17.89 0.29
C THR A 255 6.18 -16.50 0.06
N LEU A 256 7.45 -16.29 0.45
CA LEU A 256 8.15 -15.00 0.28
C LEU A 256 8.52 -14.71 -1.20
N CYS A 257 8.45 -15.70 -2.07
CA CYS A 257 8.72 -15.55 -3.50
C CYS A 257 7.46 -15.47 -4.35
N PHE A 258 6.26 -15.60 -3.77
CA PHE A 258 5.00 -15.71 -4.49
C PHE A 258 4.10 -14.48 -4.27
N GLY A 259 3.27 -14.17 -5.27
CA GLY A 259 2.21 -13.16 -5.20
C GLY A 259 2.73 -11.76 -4.85
N GLU A 260 2.02 -11.08 -3.96
CA GLU A 260 2.32 -9.72 -3.50
C GLU A 260 3.69 -9.65 -2.82
N MET A 261 4.01 -10.59 -1.93
CA MET A 261 5.31 -10.64 -1.25
C MET A 261 6.44 -10.86 -2.25
N GLY A 262 6.23 -11.71 -3.25
CA GLY A 262 7.21 -11.92 -4.31
C GLY A 262 7.56 -10.65 -5.08
N ARG A 263 6.59 -9.76 -5.29
CA ARG A 263 6.80 -8.46 -5.95
C ARG A 263 7.51 -7.44 -5.06
N ILE A 264 7.18 -7.45 -3.77
CA ILE A 264 7.77 -6.51 -2.80
C ILE A 264 9.24 -6.84 -2.54
N LEU A 265 9.56 -8.12 -2.31
CA LEU A 265 10.84 -8.54 -1.73
C LEU A 265 11.92 -8.89 -2.75
N ASN A 266 11.54 -9.25 -4.00
CA ASN A 266 12.50 -9.79 -4.97
C ASN A 266 13.04 -8.72 -5.93
N VAL A 267 13.59 -7.66 -5.36
CA VAL A 267 14.23 -6.55 -6.07
C VAL A 267 15.72 -6.49 -5.75
N GLY A 268 16.55 -6.29 -6.77
CA GLY A 268 18.00 -6.19 -6.59
C GLY A 268 18.43 -4.83 -5.97
N ARG A 269 17.58 -3.83 -6.06
CA ARG A 269 17.72 -2.49 -5.46
C ARG A 269 16.39 -2.11 -4.84
N GLN A 270 16.40 -1.37 -3.75
CA GLN A 270 15.21 -0.92 -3.04
C GLN A 270 15.10 0.62 -3.02
N ILE A 271 13.97 1.12 -2.56
CA ILE A 271 13.80 2.53 -2.25
C ILE A 271 14.78 2.90 -1.14
N ASP A 272 15.34 4.10 -1.20
CA ASP A 272 16.17 4.62 -0.12
C ASP A 272 15.34 4.79 1.16
N LEU A 273 15.45 3.82 2.06
CA LEU A 273 14.73 3.81 3.34
C LEU A 273 15.21 4.92 4.27
N SER A 274 16.50 5.30 4.20
CA SER A 274 17.03 6.39 5.00
C SER A 274 16.40 7.74 4.64
N PHE A 275 16.05 7.91 3.36
CA PHE A 275 15.30 9.05 2.89
C PHE A 275 13.83 9.00 3.37
N LEU A 276 13.19 7.82 3.35
CA LEU A 276 11.82 7.67 3.84
C LEU A 276 11.68 8.03 5.32
N LEU A 277 12.69 7.74 6.15
CA LEU A 277 12.71 8.13 7.57
C LEU A 277 12.79 9.65 7.82
N LYS A 278 13.02 10.45 6.78
CA LYS A 278 12.98 11.92 6.82
C LYS A 278 11.69 12.49 6.25
N LYS A 279 10.73 11.63 5.90
CA LYS A 279 9.44 11.98 5.28
C LYS A 279 8.28 11.48 6.12
N ASN A 280 7.10 12.00 5.84
CA ASN A 280 5.85 11.51 6.40
C ASN A 280 5.32 10.39 5.51
N VAL A 281 5.30 9.17 6.01
CA VAL A 281 5.03 7.97 5.20
C VAL A 281 3.83 7.21 5.75
N ILE A 282 2.91 6.84 4.86
CA ILE A 282 1.79 5.92 5.15
C ILE A 282 2.00 4.67 4.30
N LEU A 283 2.12 3.51 4.93
CA LEU A 283 2.21 2.20 4.30
C LEU A 283 0.88 1.47 4.46
N GLU A 284 0.08 1.42 3.41
CA GLU A 284 -1.17 0.66 3.39
C GLU A 284 -0.90 -0.82 3.14
N LEU A 285 -1.29 -1.65 4.09
CA LEU A 285 -0.98 -3.09 4.13
C LEU A 285 -2.19 -3.98 3.81
N ASP A 286 -3.32 -3.41 3.42
CA ASP A 286 -4.59 -4.10 3.24
C ASP A 286 -4.57 -5.26 2.23
N ALA A 287 -3.65 -5.25 1.27
CA ALA A 287 -3.49 -6.31 0.28
C ALA A 287 -2.74 -7.56 0.78
N LEU A 288 -2.03 -7.46 1.91
CA LEU A 288 -1.22 -8.54 2.44
C LEU A 288 -2.01 -9.46 3.39
N THR A 289 -1.62 -10.73 3.47
CA THR A 289 -2.09 -11.63 4.53
C THR A 289 -1.55 -11.21 5.89
N ASN A 290 -2.12 -11.69 6.99
CA ASN A 290 -1.64 -11.30 8.33
C ASN A 290 -0.18 -11.70 8.56
N SER A 291 0.24 -12.90 8.15
CA SER A 291 1.63 -13.35 8.29
C SER A 291 2.59 -12.49 7.46
N ASP A 292 2.17 -12.09 6.25
CA ASP A 292 2.99 -11.24 5.38
C ASP A 292 3.11 -9.81 5.93
N LYS A 293 2.02 -9.26 6.51
CA LYS A 293 2.06 -7.97 7.21
C LYS A 293 3.05 -8.01 8.36
N ILE A 294 2.97 -9.05 9.21
CA ILE A 294 3.86 -9.24 10.35
C ILE A 294 5.32 -9.28 9.87
N PHE A 295 5.62 -10.14 8.90
CA PHE A 295 6.97 -10.27 8.35
C PHE A 295 7.49 -8.94 7.78
N PHE A 296 6.66 -8.23 7.01
CA PHE A 296 7.03 -6.95 6.40
C PHE A 296 7.32 -5.88 7.47
N ILE A 297 6.44 -5.74 8.46
CA ILE A 297 6.59 -4.77 9.56
C ILE A 297 7.83 -5.10 10.38
N GLU A 298 8.00 -6.35 10.82
CA GLU A 298 9.13 -6.78 11.65
C GLU A 298 10.46 -6.60 10.92
N SER A 299 10.52 -6.93 9.62
CA SER A 299 11.72 -6.75 8.80
C SER A 299 12.08 -5.27 8.64
N LEU A 300 11.10 -4.40 8.46
CA LEU A 300 11.32 -2.96 8.34
C LEU A 300 11.71 -2.33 9.68
N LEU A 301 11.09 -2.75 10.80
CA LEU A 301 11.47 -2.32 12.15
C LEU A 301 12.91 -2.74 12.48
N LEU A 302 13.31 -3.97 12.13
CA LEU A 302 14.69 -4.42 12.29
C LEU A 302 15.65 -3.56 11.49
N TRP A 303 15.28 -3.22 10.23
CA TRP A 303 16.09 -2.37 9.38
C TRP A 303 16.25 -0.96 9.98
N ILE A 304 15.16 -0.36 10.45
CA ILE A 304 15.16 0.96 11.10
C ILE A 304 16.05 0.95 12.34
N HIS A 305 15.89 -0.07 13.20
CA HIS A 305 16.69 -0.21 14.42
C HIS A 305 18.19 -0.23 14.11
N HIS A 306 18.64 -1.09 13.20
CA HIS A 306 20.05 -1.20 12.83
C HIS A 306 20.59 0.05 12.12
N TYR A 307 19.78 0.70 11.28
CA TYR A 307 20.13 1.97 10.67
C TYR A 307 20.34 3.07 11.72
N ARG A 308 19.42 3.21 12.67
CA ARG A 308 19.53 4.18 13.76
C ARG A 308 20.70 3.88 14.71
N LEU A 309 20.96 2.61 14.94
CA LEU A 309 22.10 2.18 15.74
C LEU A 309 23.43 2.63 15.10
N ALA A 310 23.56 2.49 13.79
CA ALA A 310 24.74 2.92 13.02
C ALA A 310 24.86 4.46 12.94
N GLU A 311 23.74 5.20 12.96
CA GLU A 311 23.72 6.67 12.93
C GLU A 311 24.35 7.31 14.19
N GLY A 312 24.32 6.62 15.32
CA GLY A 312 25.03 6.98 16.56
C GLY A 312 24.47 8.15 17.36
N LYS A 313 23.49 8.91 16.87
CA LYS A 313 22.82 9.99 17.60
C LYS A 313 21.72 9.43 18.49
N ARG A 314 21.73 9.76 19.78
CA ARG A 314 20.82 9.22 20.79
C ARG A 314 19.99 10.31 21.47
N GLU A 315 18.92 9.88 22.16
CA GLU A 315 18.10 10.65 23.11
C GLU A 315 17.45 11.94 22.55
N THR A 316 17.32 12.05 21.24
CA THR A 316 16.60 13.15 20.60
C THR A 316 15.47 12.61 19.75
N PHE A 317 14.25 13.13 19.87
CA PHE A 317 13.13 12.72 19.06
C PHE A 317 13.35 13.03 17.59
N LYS A 318 13.54 12.01 16.77
CA LYS A 318 13.82 12.11 15.33
C LYS A 318 12.62 11.78 14.47
N HIS A 319 11.89 10.70 14.81
CA HIS A 319 10.87 10.11 13.96
C HIS A 319 9.84 9.32 14.78
N ALA A 320 8.61 9.23 14.31
CA ALA A 320 7.55 8.47 14.96
C ALA A 320 7.10 7.29 14.10
N ILE A 321 6.94 6.12 14.71
CA ILE A 321 6.41 4.90 14.10
C ILE A 321 5.04 4.63 14.70
N ILE A 322 4.01 4.53 13.88
CA ILE A 322 2.63 4.27 14.28
C ILE A 322 2.26 2.86 13.88
N LEU A 323 1.99 2.00 14.87
CA LEU A 323 1.65 0.60 14.70
C LEU A 323 0.17 0.36 15.01
N GLU A 324 -0.65 0.12 13.98
CA GLU A 324 -2.02 -0.37 14.18
C GLU A 324 -2.03 -1.88 14.44
N GLU A 325 -3.00 -2.34 15.23
CA GLU A 325 -3.18 -3.74 15.64
C GLU A 325 -1.87 -4.34 16.20
N ALA A 326 -1.22 -3.58 17.10
CA ALA A 326 0.12 -3.84 17.63
C ALA A 326 0.28 -5.25 18.22
N HIS A 327 -0.82 -5.87 18.73
CA HIS A 327 -0.81 -7.24 19.25
C HIS A 327 -0.33 -8.28 18.23
N HIS A 328 -0.45 -8.03 16.92
CA HIS A 328 0.07 -8.97 15.93
C HIS A 328 1.60 -9.00 15.88
N ILE A 329 2.26 -7.88 16.19
CA ILE A 329 3.72 -7.73 16.21
C ILE A 329 4.29 -8.08 17.58
N LEU A 330 3.65 -7.60 18.65
CA LEU A 330 4.08 -7.71 20.04
C LEU A 330 3.25 -8.77 20.80
N LEU A 331 3.08 -9.95 20.21
CA LEU A 331 2.16 -10.98 20.71
C LEU A 331 2.72 -11.69 21.95
N LYS A 332 1.99 -11.67 23.07
CA LYS A 332 2.34 -12.31 24.34
C LYS A 332 2.67 -13.81 24.18
N GLN A 333 1.87 -14.57 23.43
CA GLN A 333 2.07 -16.02 23.22
C GLN A 333 3.40 -16.37 22.53
N LYS A 334 3.97 -15.48 21.73
CA LYS A 334 5.26 -15.70 21.08
C LYS A 334 6.42 -15.73 22.08
N GLN A 335 6.30 -14.99 23.16
CA GLN A 335 7.24 -14.98 24.28
C GLN A 335 7.22 -16.30 25.05
N GLU A 336 6.03 -16.81 25.34
CA GLU A 336 5.83 -18.04 26.11
C GLU A 336 6.34 -19.31 25.39
N SER A 337 6.28 -19.33 24.05
CA SER A 337 6.64 -20.52 23.25
C SER A 337 8.13 -20.76 23.05
N LYS A 338 9.00 -19.76 23.26
CA LYS A 338 10.46 -19.85 22.99
C LYS A 338 11.34 -19.70 24.23
N GLY A 339 10.76 -19.41 25.39
CA GLY A 339 11.51 -19.27 26.66
C GLY A 339 12.46 -18.06 26.72
N GLY A 340 12.30 -17.07 25.82
CA GLY A 340 13.11 -15.85 25.74
C GLY A 340 12.32 -14.62 25.26
N GLU A 341 12.91 -13.43 25.40
CA GLU A 341 12.31 -12.18 24.92
C GLU A 341 12.22 -12.20 23.38
N ALA A 342 11.07 -11.77 22.84
CA ALA A 342 10.91 -11.66 21.39
C ALA A 342 11.81 -10.53 20.83
N ILE A 343 12.36 -10.73 19.62
CA ILE A 343 13.22 -9.74 18.98
C ILE A 343 12.53 -8.37 18.83
N THR A 344 11.21 -8.36 18.63
CA THR A 344 10.39 -7.15 18.52
C THR A 344 10.29 -6.38 19.84
N ASP A 345 10.22 -7.09 21.00
CA ASP A 345 10.22 -6.46 22.31
C ASP A 345 11.60 -5.85 22.63
N THR A 346 12.68 -6.54 22.24
CA THR A 346 14.04 -6.01 22.35
C THR A 346 14.21 -4.76 21.49
N ILE A 347 13.76 -4.79 20.23
CA ILE A 347 13.79 -3.62 19.33
C ILE A 347 13.02 -2.45 19.96
N LEU A 348 11.80 -2.69 20.44
CA LEU A 348 10.98 -1.63 21.05
C LEU A 348 11.67 -0.98 22.23
N ARG A 349 12.32 -1.75 23.09
CA ARG A 349 13.07 -1.23 24.25
C ARG A 349 14.27 -0.38 23.84
N GLU A 350 15.04 -0.83 22.84
CA GLU A 350 16.28 -0.19 22.43
C GLU A 350 16.07 1.03 21.52
N ILE A 351 15.04 1.00 20.68
CA ILE A 351 14.83 2.00 19.62
C ILE A 351 14.51 3.40 20.16
N ARG A 352 13.98 3.47 21.40
CA ARG A 352 13.71 4.73 22.09
C ARG A 352 14.97 5.57 22.27
N GLU A 353 16.08 4.95 22.70
CA GLU A 353 17.36 5.63 22.89
C GLU A 353 17.94 6.16 21.55
N LEU A 354 17.51 5.55 20.45
CA LEU A 354 17.94 5.91 19.11
C LEU A 354 17.11 7.05 18.48
N GLY A 355 16.10 7.55 19.22
CA GLY A 355 15.27 8.69 18.83
C GLY A 355 14.01 8.35 18.05
N GLU A 356 13.62 7.09 18.04
CA GLU A 356 12.36 6.62 17.45
C GLU A 356 11.26 6.54 18.51
N SER A 357 10.14 7.22 18.25
CA SER A 357 8.92 7.05 19.04
C SER A 357 8.04 5.96 18.45
N VAL A 358 7.58 5.02 19.25
CA VAL A 358 6.60 4.04 18.80
C VAL A 358 5.24 4.31 19.43
N ILE A 359 4.21 4.44 18.60
CA ILE A 359 2.82 4.66 19.03
C ILE A 359 2.05 3.38 18.76
N LEU A 360 1.73 2.66 19.82
CA LEU A 360 1.00 1.39 19.80
C LEU A 360 -0.50 1.67 19.77
N ILE A 361 -1.21 1.13 18.80
CA ILE A 361 -2.67 1.28 18.70
C ILE A 361 -3.29 -0.10 18.71
N ASP A 362 -4.17 -0.37 19.67
CA ASP A 362 -4.78 -1.69 19.78
C ASP A 362 -6.22 -1.69 20.31
N GLN A 363 -6.92 -2.79 20.06
CA GLN A 363 -8.23 -3.10 20.63
C GLN A 363 -8.14 -4.13 21.74
N HIS A 364 -7.04 -4.90 21.77
CA HIS A 364 -6.83 -6.06 22.65
C HIS A 364 -5.51 -5.96 23.43
N PRO A 365 -5.36 -5.00 24.36
CA PRO A 365 -4.14 -4.88 25.16
C PRO A 365 -3.77 -6.16 25.91
N SER A 366 -4.73 -7.03 26.17
CA SER A 366 -4.48 -8.33 26.83
C SER A 366 -3.66 -9.31 25.98
N LEU A 367 -3.54 -9.09 24.67
CA LEU A 367 -2.74 -9.90 23.75
C LEU A 367 -1.32 -9.35 23.56
N ILE A 368 -1.05 -8.13 24.00
CA ILE A 368 0.27 -7.49 23.87
C ILE A 368 1.20 -8.01 24.98
N SER A 369 2.47 -8.15 24.65
CA SER A 369 3.51 -8.56 25.60
C SER A 369 3.67 -7.55 26.74
N ILE A 370 3.94 -8.06 27.96
CA ILE A 370 4.13 -7.22 29.14
C ILE A 370 5.32 -6.24 28.99
N PRO A 371 6.48 -6.64 28.41
CA PRO A 371 7.57 -5.71 28.19
C PRO A 371 7.19 -4.55 27.26
N ALA A 372 6.39 -4.79 26.21
CA ALA A 372 5.93 -3.74 25.32
C ALA A 372 5.02 -2.73 26.02
N LEU A 373 4.09 -3.21 26.84
CA LEU A 373 3.21 -2.36 27.65
C LEU A 373 3.99 -1.53 28.68
N GLY A 374 4.99 -2.14 29.35
CA GLY A 374 5.82 -1.50 30.37
C GLY A 374 6.78 -0.43 29.82
N ASN A 375 7.04 -0.42 28.51
CA ASN A 375 7.91 0.55 27.85
C ASN A 375 7.18 1.81 27.34
N THR A 376 5.90 2.01 27.68
CA THR A 376 5.15 3.19 27.25
C THR A 376 5.11 4.27 28.33
N TYR A 377 5.47 5.50 27.98
CA TYR A 377 5.40 6.67 28.87
C TYR A 377 3.97 7.17 29.05
N CYS A 378 3.24 7.27 27.95
CA CYS A 378 1.87 7.74 27.94
C CYS A 378 0.95 6.59 27.52
N THR A 379 0.07 6.18 28.41
CA THR A 379 -0.98 5.21 28.12
C THR A 379 -2.33 5.91 28.08
N ILE A 380 -3.04 5.75 26.97
CA ILE A 380 -4.38 6.28 26.73
C ILE A 380 -5.33 5.09 26.60
N ALA A 381 -6.28 4.97 27.51
CA ALA A 381 -7.33 3.95 27.45
C ALA A 381 -8.68 4.64 27.18
N MET A 382 -9.25 4.33 26.01
CA MET A 382 -10.61 4.70 25.63
C MET A 382 -11.57 3.56 26.01
N ASN A 383 -12.85 3.65 25.69
CA ASN A 383 -13.82 2.61 25.99
C ASN A 383 -13.33 1.22 25.56
N LEU A 384 -13.25 0.28 26.51
CA LEU A 384 -12.91 -1.13 26.33
C LEU A 384 -14.11 -1.99 26.75
N LYS A 385 -14.35 -3.10 26.05
CA LYS A 385 -15.52 -3.96 26.28
C LYS A 385 -15.18 -5.27 26.98
N HIS A 386 -14.08 -5.89 26.62
CA HIS A 386 -13.72 -7.22 27.11
C HIS A 386 -13.01 -7.13 28.45
N ARG A 387 -13.40 -7.98 29.42
CA ARG A 387 -12.89 -7.92 30.78
C ARG A 387 -11.37 -8.08 30.90
N SER A 388 -10.76 -8.94 30.06
CA SER A 388 -9.31 -9.10 30.07
C SER A 388 -8.59 -7.85 29.59
N ASP A 389 -9.14 -7.16 28.55
CA ASP A 389 -8.56 -5.94 28.02
C ASP A 389 -8.70 -4.78 29.01
N VAL A 390 -9.87 -4.69 29.68
CA VAL A 390 -10.10 -3.71 30.77
C VAL A 390 -9.12 -3.94 31.92
N ASN A 391 -8.91 -5.20 32.33
CA ASN A 391 -7.99 -5.53 33.39
C ASN A 391 -6.56 -5.11 33.09
N ILE A 392 -6.03 -5.51 31.93
CA ILE A 392 -4.64 -5.18 31.56
C ILE A 392 -4.46 -3.66 31.38
N ALA A 393 -5.40 -2.97 30.74
CA ALA A 393 -5.33 -1.52 30.62
C ALA A 393 -5.38 -0.83 32.00
N ALA A 394 -6.25 -1.28 32.90
CA ALA A 394 -6.36 -0.75 34.24
C ALA A 394 -5.06 -0.99 35.05
N ASP A 395 -4.49 -2.20 34.98
CA ASP A 395 -3.23 -2.54 35.64
C ASP A 395 -2.06 -1.67 35.15
N CYS A 396 -1.96 -1.45 33.81
CA CYS A 396 -0.95 -0.54 33.25
C CYS A 396 -1.10 0.92 33.70
N MET A 397 -2.32 1.34 34.02
CA MET A 397 -2.63 2.71 34.41
C MET A 397 -2.71 2.88 35.94
N LEU A 398 -2.62 1.80 36.71
CA LEU A 398 -2.77 1.78 38.15
C LEU A 398 -4.15 2.30 38.60
N LEU A 399 -5.21 1.92 37.88
CA LEU A 399 -6.59 2.22 38.24
C LEU A 399 -7.06 1.32 39.38
N ASP A 400 -7.78 1.89 40.32
CA ASP A 400 -8.47 1.12 41.33
C ASP A 400 -9.69 0.35 40.76
N ASN A 401 -10.36 -0.45 41.59
CA ASN A 401 -11.47 -1.28 41.13
C ASN A 401 -12.68 -0.45 40.64
N GLU A 402 -12.92 0.72 41.22
CA GLU A 402 -14.01 1.60 40.84
C GLU A 402 -13.66 2.32 39.55
N GLU A 403 -12.45 2.87 39.46
CA GLU A 403 -11.93 3.56 38.24
C GLU A 403 -11.87 2.61 37.05
N LYS A 404 -11.56 1.32 37.26
CA LYS A 404 -11.53 0.28 36.27
C LYS A 404 -12.89 0.05 35.58
N GLU A 405 -13.99 0.08 36.35
CA GLU A 405 -15.32 -0.06 35.76
C GLU A 405 -15.67 1.12 34.84
N TYR A 406 -15.10 2.27 35.11
CA TYR A 406 -15.31 3.48 34.29
C TYR A 406 -14.77 3.32 32.87
N LEU A 407 -13.70 2.56 32.64
CA LEU A 407 -13.18 2.27 31.29
C LEU A 407 -14.24 1.67 30.36
N GLY A 408 -15.10 0.80 30.88
CA GLY A 408 -16.17 0.17 30.09
C GLY A 408 -17.34 1.11 29.75
N ARG A 409 -17.43 2.26 30.45
CA ARG A 409 -18.53 3.23 30.35
C ARG A 409 -18.16 4.53 29.65
N LEU A 410 -16.87 4.72 29.28
CA LEU A 410 -16.40 5.94 28.62
C LEU A 410 -17.17 6.24 27.33
N GLU A 411 -17.54 7.49 27.16
CA GLU A 411 -18.13 8.00 25.92
C GLU A 411 -17.09 8.04 24.78
N VAL A 412 -17.57 8.02 23.56
CA VAL A 412 -16.71 8.15 22.36
C VAL A 412 -16.02 9.50 22.34
N GLY A 413 -14.71 9.49 22.15
CA GLY A 413 -13.89 10.70 22.15
C GLY A 413 -13.33 11.08 23.52
N TYR A 414 -13.66 10.32 24.57
CA TYR A 414 -13.01 10.44 25.87
C TYR A 414 -12.02 9.32 26.11
N GLY A 415 -10.99 9.58 26.89
CA GLY A 415 -10.02 8.58 27.32
C GLY A 415 -9.44 8.90 28.68
N ILE A 416 -9.06 7.85 29.42
CA ILE A 416 -8.25 7.99 30.64
C ILE A 416 -6.79 7.99 30.18
N VAL A 417 -6.01 8.92 30.71
CA VAL A 417 -4.58 9.06 30.41
C VAL A 417 -3.76 8.84 31.66
N LYS A 418 -2.67 8.08 31.49
CA LYS A 418 -1.61 7.90 32.49
C LYS A 418 -0.28 8.37 31.90
N LEU A 419 0.43 9.23 32.64
CA LEU A 419 1.77 9.68 32.31
C LEU A 419 2.76 9.09 33.35
N GLN A 420 3.90 8.59 32.92
CA GLN A 420 4.83 7.93 33.85
C GLN A 420 5.70 8.88 34.68
N GLY A 421 6.01 10.06 34.20
CA GLY A 421 6.97 10.93 34.86
C GLY A 421 6.38 12.18 35.53
N ARG A 422 5.37 12.78 34.90
CA ARG A 422 4.86 14.09 35.33
C ARG A 422 3.74 14.06 36.36
N TRP A 423 2.95 12.98 36.32
CA TRP A 423 1.77 12.84 37.16
C TRP A 423 1.43 11.37 37.38
N PHE A 424 1.32 10.99 38.63
CA PHE A 424 1.15 9.57 38.99
C PHE A 424 -0.30 9.07 38.90
N SER A 425 -1.30 9.95 39.07
CA SER A 425 -2.69 9.55 39.02
C SER A 425 -3.23 9.58 37.58
N PRO A 426 -4.06 8.62 37.17
CA PRO A 426 -4.77 8.70 35.90
C PRO A 426 -5.79 9.85 35.91
N PHE A 427 -6.08 10.41 34.75
CA PHE A 427 -7.05 11.51 34.60
C PHE A 427 -7.78 11.42 33.27
N LEU A 428 -8.93 12.11 33.20
CA LEU A 428 -9.81 12.09 32.03
C LEU A 428 -9.41 13.17 31.03
N ILE A 429 -9.38 12.83 29.75
CA ILE A 429 -9.27 13.80 28.65
C ILE A 429 -10.36 13.60 27.61
N LYS A 430 -10.67 14.66 26.90
CA LYS A 430 -11.53 14.69 25.73
C LYS A 430 -10.68 15.03 24.50
N PHE A 431 -10.73 14.19 23.49
CA PHE A 431 -10.01 14.41 22.24
C PHE A 431 -10.81 15.30 21.30
N PRO A 432 -10.16 16.24 20.58
CA PRO A 432 -10.85 17.03 19.57
C PRO A 432 -11.31 16.13 18.42
N LEU A 433 -12.51 16.36 17.92
CA LEU A 433 -13.05 15.62 16.77
C LEU A 433 -12.50 16.19 15.47
N ILE A 434 -11.69 15.39 14.78
CA ILE A 434 -11.22 15.69 13.42
C ILE A 434 -12.25 15.13 12.44
N LYS A 435 -13.04 16.01 11.83
CA LYS A 435 -14.05 15.63 10.83
C LYS A 435 -13.36 15.27 9.52
N ILE A 436 -13.09 14.01 9.26
CA ILE A 436 -12.54 13.46 8.00
C ILE A 436 -13.64 12.64 7.34
N LYS A 437 -13.95 12.94 6.09
CA LYS A 437 -14.87 12.12 5.30
C LYS A 437 -14.10 10.92 4.74
N LYS A 438 -14.54 9.71 5.05
CA LYS A 438 -13.91 8.49 4.59
C LYS A 438 -14.16 8.21 3.11
N GLY A 439 -13.14 7.70 2.41
CA GLY A 439 -13.23 7.25 1.02
C GLY A 439 -13.17 8.38 -0.03
N ILE A 440 -12.80 9.59 0.35
CA ILE A 440 -12.63 10.70 -0.59
C ILE A 440 -11.33 10.56 -1.38
N VAL A 441 -10.24 10.17 -0.72
CA VAL A 441 -8.95 10.00 -1.36
C VAL A 441 -8.93 8.69 -2.13
N THR A 442 -9.10 8.78 -3.45
CA THR A 442 -9.15 7.62 -4.36
C THR A 442 -7.77 7.10 -4.71
N ASP A 443 -7.71 5.85 -5.19
CA ASP A 443 -6.46 5.25 -5.68
C ASP A 443 -5.87 6.04 -6.87
N GLU A 444 -6.70 6.67 -7.70
CA GLU A 444 -6.23 7.50 -8.81
C GLU A 444 -5.56 8.80 -8.31
N MET A 445 -6.10 9.42 -7.27
CA MET A 445 -5.48 10.60 -6.62
C MET A 445 -4.10 10.25 -6.05
N ILE A 446 -3.98 9.09 -5.39
CA ILE A 446 -2.69 8.62 -4.86
C ILE A 446 -1.71 8.36 -6.00
N ARG A 447 -2.14 7.67 -7.07
CA ARG A 447 -1.30 7.41 -8.24
C ARG A 447 -0.81 8.71 -8.88
N ARG A 448 -1.67 9.71 -9.00
CA ARG A 448 -1.31 11.03 -9.55
C ARG A 448 -0.31 11.76 -8.65
N LYS A 449 -0.56 11.80 -7.34
CA LYS A 449 0.31 12.42 -6.35
C LYS A 449 1.71 11.78 -6.36
N MET A 450 1.78 10.46 -6.30
CA MET A 450 3.06 9.75 -6.19
C MET A 450 3.88 9.75 -7.48
N ARG A 451 3.26 9.98 -8.65
CA ARG A 451 4.00 10.18 -9.92
C ARG A 451 4.92 11.40 -9.92
N SER A 452 4.58 12.45 -9.19
CA SER A 452 5.39 13.67 -9.06
C SER A 452 6.63 13.47 -8.19
N TYR A 453 6.66 12.39 -7.43
CA TYR A 453 7.77 12.07 -6.55
C TYR A 453 8.97 11.50 -7.34
N SER A 454 10.03 12.31 -7.51
CA SER A 454 11.18 12.00 -8.37
C SER A 454 12.00 10.76 -7.96
N GLY A 455 12.04 10.42 -6.67
CA GLY A 455 12.66 9.20 -6.15
C GLY A 455 11.93 7.93 -6.58
N TYR A 456 10.61 8.05 -6.81
CA TYR A 456 9.74 6.98 -7.23
C TYR A 456 9.92 6.63 -8.71
N SER A 457 10.11 7.65 -9.58
CA SER A 457 10.22 7.45 -11.03
C SER A 457 11.51 6.75 -11.47
N LYS A 458 12.64 7.01 -10.82
CA LYS A 458 13.94 6.44 -11.23
C LYS A 458 14.13 4.97 -10.82
N ALA A 459 13.63 4.57 -9.64
CA ALA A 459 13.68 3.18 -9.20
C ALA A 459 12.65 2.32 -9.94
N TRP A 460 11.42 2.83 -10.12
CA TRP A 460 10.30 2.13 -10.72
C TRP A 460 10.42 1.93 -12.23
N TYR A 461 10.83 2.97 -12.99
CA TYR A 461 10.95 2.88 -14.45
C TYR A 461 12.13 2.00 -14.93
N ARG A 462 13.18 1.84 -14.13
CA ARG A 462 14.27 0.89 -14.45
C ARG A 462 13.91 -0.56 -14.18
N GLU A 463 13.12 -0.81 -13.12
CA GLU A 463 12.68 -2.16 -12.75
C GLU A 463 11.45 -2.64 -13.50
N ASP A 464 10.63 -1.73 -14.08
CA ASP A 464 9.51 -2.13 -14.95
C ASP A 464 10.01 -2.89 -16.19
N LYS A 465 11.24 -2.68 -16.61
CA LYS A 465 11.92 -3.53 -17.60
C LYS A 465 12.38 -4.87 -17.04
N GLU A 466 12.85 -4.93 -15.79
CA GLU A 466 13.25 -6.18 -15.13
C GLU A 466 12.06 -6.91 -14.49
N LEU A 467 11.08 -6.18 -13.92
CA LEU A 467 9.84 -6.76 -13.37
C LEU A 467 8.86 -7.21 -14.46
N SER A 468 8.90 -6.62 -15.67
CA SER A 468 8.17 -7.17 -16.81
C SER A 468 8.75 -8.49 -17.31
N GLU A 469 9.97 -8.82 -16.92
CA GLU A 469 10.59 -10.15 -17.12
C GLU A 469 10.32 -11.10 -15.93
N ILE A 470 9.81 -10.61 -14.80
CA ILE A 470 9.59 -11.37 -13.55
C ILE A 470 8.09 -11.37 -13.17
N GLN A 471 7.19 -11.36 -14.15
CA GLN A 471 5.79 -11.63 -13.84
C GLN A 471 5.57 -13.10 -13.52
N ASP A 472 5.12 -13.32 -12.29
CA ASP A 472 4.36 -14.47 -11.78
C ASP A 472 4.45 -15.76 -12.60
N ILE A 473 4.94 -16.82 -11.97
CA ILE A 473 4.54 -18.16 -12.36
C ILE A 473 3.20 -18.43 -11.67
N PRO A 474 2.06 -18.23 -12.37
CA PRO A 474 0.79 -18.72 -11.87
C PRO A 474 0.88 -20.26 -11.83
N SER A 475 0.16 -20.85 -10.91
CA SER A 475 -0.09 -22.29 -10.93
C SER A 475 -0.43 -22.71 -12.35
N ARG A 476 0.48 -23.44 -13.00
CA ARG A 476 0.33 -23.95 -14.37
C ARG A 476 -1.00 -24.66 -14.46
N ASP A 477 -1.91 -24.08 -15.15
CA ASP A 477 -3.05 -24.82 -15.71
C ASP A 477 -2.44 -25.91 -16.61
N LYS A 478 -2.72 -27.18 -16.36
CA LYS A 478 -2.06 -28.36 -16.95
C LYS A 478 -2.10 -28.45 -18.49
N GLY A 479 -2.50 -27.37 -19.19
CA GLY A 479 -2.74 -27.33 -20.63
C GLY A 479 -1.79 -26.54 -21.51
N ILE A 480 -0.93 -25.63 -20.99
CA ILE A 480 -0.07 -24.77 -21.82
C ILE A 480 1.38 -24.89 -21.42
N GLN A 481 2.25 -25.16 -22.41
CA GLN A 481 3.71 -25.22 -22.21
C GLN A 481 4.30 -23.79 -22.19
N GLU A 482 5.39 -23.55 -21.45
CA GLU A 482 6.10 -22.26 -21.38
C GLU A 482 6.41 -21.65 -22.76
N LYS A 483 6.74 -22.49 -23.75
CA LYS A 483 7.02 -22.06 -25.12
C LYS A 483 5.77 -21.56 -25.85
N GLU A 484 4.62 -22.18 -25.59
CA GLU A 484 3.32 -21.76 -26.12
C GLU A 484 2.87 -20.45 -25.53
N GLU A 485 3.08 -20.27 -24.23
CA GLU A 485 2.82 -19.02 -23.52
C GLU A 485 3.62 -17.84 -24.11
N ARG A 486 4.93 -18.02 -24.28
CA ARG A 486 5.80 -17.01 -24.91
C ARG A 486 5.32 -16.66 -26.32
N TYR A 487 4.82 -17.63 -27.06
CA TYR A 487 4.29 -17.41 -28.41
C TYR A 487 2.99 -16.59 -28.36
N LEU A 488 2.06 -16.92 -27.45
CA LEU A 488 0.82 -16.18 -27.24
C LEU A 488 1.08 -14.73 -26.79
N VAL A 489 2.04 -14.52 -25.90
CA VAL A 489 2.45 -13.20 -25.42
C VAL A 489 3.04 -12.36 -26.54
N ASP A 490 3.86 -12.97 -27.43
CA ASP A 490 4.36 -12.24 -28.60
C ASP A 490 3.24 -11.85 -29.58
N ILE A 491 2.19 -12.69 -29.74
CA ILE A 491 1.00 -12.31 -30.52
C ILE A 491 0.29 -11.12 -29.89
N LEU A 492 0.17 -11.09 -28.58
CA LEU A 492 -0.48 -9.97 -27.86
C LEU A 492 0.29 -8.66 -28.04
N LYS A 493 1.63 -8.72 -27.91
CA LYS A 493 2.52 -7.55 -28.03
C LYS A 493 2.67 -7.07 -29.49
N ASN A 494 2.72 -8.00 -30.44
CA ASN A 494 2.99 -7.75 -31.85
C ASN A 494 1.93 -8.36 -32.77
N PRO A 495 0.68 -7.90 -32.73
CA PRO A 495 -0.46 -8.56 -33.38
C PRO A 495 -0.40 -8.58 -34.91
N LEU A 496 0.34 -7.65 -35.53
CA LEU A 496 0.45 -7.54 -37.01
C LEU A 496 1.76 -8.11 -37.56
N SER A 497 2.55 -8.82 -36.73
CA SER A 497 3.78 -9.46 -37.19
C SER A 497 3.51 -10.81 -37.85
N GLY A 498 4.17 -11.07 -38.97
CA GLY A 498 4.16 -12.38 -39.63
C GLY A 498 4.90 -13.43 -38.79
N VAL A 499 4.59 -14.72 -39.03
CA VAL A 499 5.18 -15.85 -38.32
C VAL A 499 6.70 -15.87 -38.42
N VAL A 500 7.30 -15.50 -39.54
CA VAL A 500 8.76 -15.46 -39.74
C VAL A 500 9.41 -14.43 -38.81
N GLN A 501 8.88 -13.23 -38.76
CA GLN A 501 9.38 -12.16 -37.87
C GLN A 501 9.21 -12.53 -36.40
N ARG A 502 8.11 -13.20 -36.06
CA ARG A 502 7.82 -13.69 -34.72
C ARG A 502 8.83 -14.74 -34.28
N ASN A 503 9.10 -15.74 -35.15
CA ASN A 503 10.09 -16.77 -34.88
C ASN A 503 11.48 -16.17 -34.67
N ALA A 504 11.85 -15.16 -35.46
CA ALA A 504 13.13 -14.46 -35.30
C ALA A 504 13.23 -13.76 -33.93
N ARG A 505 12.19 -13.02 -33.49
CA ARG A 505 12.16 -12.38 -32.15
C ARG A 505 12.21 -13.37 -31.00
N LEU A 506 11.51 -14.51 -31.14
CA LEU A 506 11.49 -15.57 -30.15
C LEU A 506 12.74 -16.46 -30.17
N LYS A 507 13.67 -16.21 -31.13
CA LYS A 507 14.89 -17.00 -31.35
C LYS A 507 14.60 -18.50 -31.49
N ILE A 508 13.54 -18.84 -32.25
CA ILE A 508 13.15 -20.23 -32.53
C ILE A 508 13.27 -20.55 -34.04
N SER A 509 13.60 -21.80 -34.36
CA SER A 509 13.67 -22.24 -35.75
C SER A 509 12.28 -22.26 -36.40
N ALA A 510 12.21 -22.13 -37.72
CA ALA A 510 10.95 -22.17 -38.49
C ALA A 510 10.13 -23.44 -38.18
N ARG A 511 10.76 -24.60 -38.09
CA ARG A 511 10.11 -25.86 -37.74
C ARG A 511 9.46 -25.82 -36.34
N ARG A 512 10.20 -25.33 -35.33
CA ARG A 512 9.66 -25.18 -33.97
C ARG A 512 8.51 -24.15 -33.92
N GLY A 513 8.65 -23.03 -34.62
CA GLY A 513 7.59 -21.99 -34.72
C GLY A 513 6.32 -22.52 -35.37
N ASN A 514 6.43 -23.31 -36.43
CA ASN A 514 5.27 -23.97 -37.06
C ASN A 514 4.58 -24.95 -36.11
N ASN A 515 5.34 -25.84 -35.43
CA ASN A 515 4.76 -26.77 -34.48
C ASN A 515 4.01 -26.07 -33.34
N LEU A 516 4.58 -24.97 -32.81
CA LEU A 516 3.91 -24.14 -31.76
C LEU A 516 2.63 -23.49 -32.29
N LYS A 517 2.68 -22.93 -33.50
CA LYS A 517 1.53 -22.32 -34.16
C LYS A 517 0.40 -23.37 -34.34
N GLU A 518 0.72 -24.55 -34.86
CA GLU A 518 -0.25 -25.63 -35.08
C GLU A 518 -0.85 -26.15 -33.77
N SER A 519 -0.02 -26.34 -32.73
CA SER A 519 -0.50 -26.70 -31.38
C SER A 519 -1.46 -25.62 -30.82
N LEU A 520 -1.14 -24.35 -30.97
CA LEU A 520 -2.00 -23.27 -30.48
C LEU A 520 -3.30 -23.13 -31.29
N VAL A 521 -3.26 -23.41 -32.61
CA VAL A 521 -4.46 -23.45 -33.45
C VAL A 521 -5.34 -24.63 -33.06
N SER A 522 -4.79 -25.83 -32.87
CA SER A 522 -5.53 -27.03 -32.47
C SER A 522 -6.19 -26.89 -31.09
N LYS A 523 -5.53 -26.17 -30.18
CA LYS A 523 -6.10 -25.81 -28.86
C LYS A 523 -7.16 -24.71 -28.95
N GLY A 524 -7.36 -24.10 -30.12
CA GLY A 524 -8.32 -23.00 -30.37
C GLY A 524 -7.91 -21.69 -29.70
N LEU A 525 -6.60 -21.46 -29.46
CA LEU A 525 -6.10 -20.29 -28.76
C LEU A 525 -5.70 -19.15 -29.71
N ILE A 526 -5.36 -19.49 -30.93
CA ILE A 526 -5.05 -18.54 -31.99
C ILE A 526 -5.78 -18.91 -33.29
N GLU A 527 -6.02 -17.94 -34.12
CA GLU A 527 -6.43 -18.09 -35.52
C GLU A 527 -5.34 -17.55 -36.44
N THR A 528 -5.28 -18.09 -37.66
CA THR A 528 -4.33 -17.68 -38.69
C THR A 528 -5.02 -17.11 -39.92
N LYS A 529 -4.42 -16.10 -40.56
CA LYS A 529 -4.85 -15.55 -41.85
C LYS A 529 -3.62 -15.37 -42.73
N GLU A 530 -3.75 -15.79 -44.01
CA GLU A 530 -2.71 -15.61 -45.01
C GLU A 530 -2.98 -14.35 -45.80
N ILE A 531 -1.91 -13.62 -46.11
CA ILE A 531 -1.91 -12.42 -46.95
C ILE A 531 -0.88 -12.65 -48.04
N SER A 532 -1.33 -12.48 -49.30
CA SER A 532 -0.41 -12.46 -50.44
C SER A 532 0.19 -11.05 -50.61
N THR A 533 1.49 -10.97 -50.68
CA THR A 533 2.26 -9.74 -50.93
C THR A 533 3.15 -9.92 -52.14
N ARG A 534 3.75 -8.85 -52.67
CA ARG A 534 4.72 -8.94 -53.76
C ARG A 534 5.93 -9.78 -53.42
N SER A 535 6.36 -9.71 -52.15
CA SER A 535 7.51 -10.44 -51.65
C SER A 535 7.20 -11.89 -51.20
N GLY A 536 5.95 -12.36 -51.35
CA GLY A 536 5.52 -13.70 -51.01
C GLY A 536 4.29 -13.74 -50.08
N ARG A 537 4.08 -14.90 -49.44
CA ARG A 537 2.95 -15.06 -48.49
C ARG A 537 3.37 -14.74 -47.07
N ILE A 538 2.54 -13.94 -46.38
CA ILE A 538 2.71 -13.64 -44.96
C ILE A 538 1.56 -14.33 -44.19
N VAL A 539 1.91 -15.13 -43.20
CA VAL A 539 0.93 -15.73 -42.29
C VAL A 539 0.89 -14.87 -41.02
N LEU A 540 -0.26 -14.24 -40.77
CA LEU A 540 -0.55 -13.52 -39.54
C LEU A 540 -1.26 -14.43 -38.54
N THR A 541 -1.05 -14.18 -37.26
CA THR A 541 -1.70 -14.91 -36.17
C THR A 541 -2.39 -13.94 -35.22
N ARG A 542 -3.61 -14.31 -34.76
CA ARG A 542 -4.44 -13.52 -33.84
C ARG A 542 -4.89 -14.40 -32.68
N LEU A 543 -4.97 -13.82 -31.50
CA LEU A 543 -5.56 -14.47 -30.32
C LEU A 543 -7.08 -14.63 -30.51
N THR A 544 -7.59 -15.82 -30.18
CA THR A 544 -9.04 -16.04 -30.07
C THR A 544 -9.54 -15.51 -28.71
N ARG A 545 -10.86 -15.50 -28.50
CA ARG A 545 -11.45 -15.19 -27.18
C ARG A 545 -10.87 -16.09 -26.08
N LYS A 546 -10.76 -17.39 -26.36
CA LYS A 546 -10.18 -18.38 -25.45
C LYS A 546 -8.69 -18.10 -25.18
N GLY A 547 -7.91 -17.71 -26.20
CA GLY A 547 -6.52 -17.31 -26.04
C GLY A 547 -6.34 -16.05 -25.18
N CYS A 548 -7.22 -15.06 -25.34
CA CYS A 548 -7.25 -13.86 -24.51
C CYS A 548 -7.64 -14.18 -23.05
N GLU A 549 -8.60 -15.08 -22.82
CA GLU A 549 -9.02 -15.51 -21.49
C GLU A 549 -7.88 -16.23 -20.75
N ILE A 550 -7.16 -17.10 -21.45
CA ILE A 550 -5.99 -17.81 -20.90
C ILE A 550 -4.87 -16.81 -20.56
N LEU A 551 -4.53 -15.90 -21.46
CA LEU A 551 -3.54 -14.88 -21.18
C LEU A 551 -3.95 -13.98 -20.01
N ARG A 552 -5.25 -13.72 -19.83
CA ARG A 552 -5.77 -12.97 -18.68
C ARG A 552 -5.63 -13.78 -17.38
N LYS A 553 -5.93 -15.07 -17.40
CA LYS A 553 -5.69 -15.98 -16.26
C LYS A 553 -4.20 -16.11 -15.93
N LEU A 554 -3.32 -15.98 -16.94
CA LEU A 554 -1.88 -15.94 -16.79
C LEU A 554 -1.34 -14.54 -16.40
N GLY A 555 -2.22 -13.56 -16.05
CA GLY A 555 -1.83 -12.23 -15.57
C GLY A 555 -1.57 -11.19 -16.66
N TYR A 556 -1.66 -11.55 -17.95
CA TYR A 556 -1.43 -10.62 -19.04
C TYR A 556 -2.65 -9.75 -19.31
N GLY A 557 -2.48 -8.43 -19.26
CA GLY A 557 -3.53 -7.45 -19.55
C GLY A 557 -3.96 -7.52 -21.02
N THR A 558 -5.08 -8.19 -21.30
CA THR A 558 -5.70 -8.17 -22.62
C THR A 558 -6.76 -7.06 -22.64
N LYS A 559 -6.63 -6.07 -23.54
CA LYS A 559 -7.69 -5.07 -23.72
C LYS A 559 -8.97 -5.77 -24.15
N ASN A 560 -10.03 -5.59 -23.37
CA ASN A 560 -11.38 -5.99 -23.76
C ASN A 560 -11.83 -5.08 -24.95
N GLY A 561 -11.62 -5.53 -26.14
CA GLY A 561 -12.17 -4.92 -27.33
C GLY A 561 -12.19 -5.97 -28.42
N VAL A 562 -13.37 -6.45 -28.80
CA VAL A 562 -13.55 -7.05 -30.11
C VAL A 562 -13.08 -5.98 -31.09
N ARG A 563 -11.91 -6.18 -31.71
CA ARG A 563 -11.42 -5.25 -32.72
C ARG A 563 -12.46 -5.20 -33.81
N ARG A 564 -12.86 -4.00 -34.17
CA ARG A 564 -13.98 -3.72 -35.08
C ARG A 564 -13.72 -4.20 -36.51
N TYR A 565 -12.43 -4.40 -36.87
CA TYR A 565 -11.96 -4.73 -38.21
C TYR A 565 -11.22 -6.06 -38.25
N GLY A 566 -11.24 -6.70 -39.42
CA GLY A 566 -10.53 -7.95 -39.67
C GLY A 566 -8.99 -7.75 -39.68
N LEU A 567 -8.25 -8.83 -39.38
CA LEU A 567 -6.77 -8.81 -39.27
C LEU A 567 -6.09 -8.30 -40.56
N ILE A 568 -6.63 -8.65 -41.74
CA ILE A 568 -6.11 -8.21 -43.04
C ILE A 568 -6.27 -6.67 -43.22
N HIS A 569 -7.44 -6.15 -42.81
CA HIS A 569 -7.71 -4.72 -42.87
C HIS A 569 -6.74 -3.93 -41.97
N GLU A 570 -6.55 -4.35 -40.71
CA GLU A 570 -5.64 -3.70 -39.78
C GLU A 570 -4.18 -3.75 -40.25
N PHE A 571 -3.77 -4.86 -40.85
CA PHE A 571 -2.41 -5.02 -41.40
C PHE A 571 -2.12 -3.99 -42.51
N TRP A 572 -3.02 -3.88 -43.46
CA TRP A 572 -2.82 -2.92 -44.58
C TRP A 572 -2.99 -1.48 -44.14
N ARG A 573 -3.95 -1.21 -43.24
CA ARG A 573 -4.12 0.11 -42.64
C ARG A 573 -2.83 0.60 -41.95
N GLU A 574 -2.17 -0.24 -41.18
CA GLU A 574 -0.91 0.16 -40.54
C GLU A 574 0.23 0.37 -41.53
N ARG A 575 0.32 -0.42 -42.61
CA ARG A 575 1.32 -0.24 -43.66
C ARG A 575 1.11 1.05 -44.45
N VAL A 576 -0.10 1.31 -44.85
CA VAL A 576 -0.47 2.53 -45.54
C VAL A 576 -0.20 3.76 -44.67
N LYS A 577 -0.57 3.69 -43.38
CA LYS A 577 -0.25 4.74 -42.42
C LYS A 577 1.25 5.06 -42.42
N ARG A 578 2.10 4.04 -42.19
CA ARG A 578 3.56 4.20 -42.16
C ARG A 578 4.14 4.76 -43.47
N TYR A 579 3.56 4.38 -44.59
CA TYR A 579 3.97 4.90 -45.90
C TYR A 579 3.76 6.42 -45.98
N TYR A 580 2.57 6.92 -45.62
CA TYR A 580 2.29 8.34 -45.63
C TYR A 580 3.05 9.13 -44.56
N GLU A 581 3.24 8.55 -43.36
CA GLU A 581 4.09 9.16 -42.34
C GLU A 581 5.54 9.32 -42.80
N LYS A 582 6.11 8.35 -43.54
CA LYS A 582 7.45 8.49 -44.15
C LYS A 582 7.52 9.60 -45.21
N LEU A 583 6.41 9.90 -45.86
CA LEU A 583 6.31 11.01 -46.82
C LEU A 583 6.08 12.36 -46.12
N GLY A 584 6.04 12.40 -44.81
CA GLY A 584 5.88 13.61 -43.99
C GLY A 584 4.43 14.07 -43.82
N TYR A 585 3.44 13.19 -44.05
CA TYR A 585 2.04 13.47 -43.75
C TYR A 585 1.74 13.17 -42.28
N LYS A 586 0.91 13.99 -41.66
CA LYS A 586 0.28 13.67 -40.34
C LYS A 586 -0.92 12.76 -40.60
N VAL A 587 -0.85 11.52 -40.15
CA VAL A 587 -1.89 10.52 -40.40
C VAL A 587 -2.75 10.29 -39.17
N THR A 588 -4.07 10.44 -39.31
CA THR A 588 -5.08 10.18 -38.29
C THR A 588 -5.88 8.94 -38.63
N VAL A 589 -6.03 8.00 -37.67
CA VAL A 589 -6.80 6.76 -37.83
C VAL A 589 -8.23 7.00 -37.42
N GLU A 590 -9.20 6.48 -38.16
CA GLU A 590 -10.65 6.54 -37.87
C GLU A 590 -11.18 7.95 -37.56
N LYS A 591 -10.81 8.95 -38.36
CA LYS A 591 -11.31 10.30 -38.16
C LYS A 591 -12.80 10.39 -38.46
N LYS A 592 -13.61 10.87 -37.51
CA LYS A 592 -15.03 11.16 -37.73
C LYS A 592 -15.21 12.38 -38.65
N LEU A 593 -16.04 12.23 -39.66
CA LEU A 593 -16.36 13.25 -40.66
C LEU A 593 -17.88 13.25 -40.85
N ASN A 594 -18.57 14.34 -40.50
CA ASN A 594 -20.03 14.49 -40.66
C ASN A 594 -20.87 13.27 -40.22
N GLY A 595 -20.49 12.63 -39.10
CA GLY A 595 -21.17 11.43 -38.57
C GLY A 595 -20.59 10.09 -39.05
N GLU A 596 -19.73 10.06 -40.06
CA GLU A 596 -19.09 8.87 -40.60
C GLU A 596 -17.57 8.86 -40.38
N ARG A 597 -16.87 7.73 -40.61
CA ARG A 597 -15.44 7.57 -40.35
C ARG A 597 -14.70 7.13 -41.61
N ALA A 598 -13.57 7.80 -41.90
CA ALA A 598 -12.58 7.31 -42.87
C ALA A 598 -11.53 6.45 -42.13
N ASP A 599 -11.04 5.38 -42.78
CA ASP A 599 -10.05 4.48 -42.20
C ASP A 599 -8.75 5.22 -41.84
N LEU A 600 -8.26 6.08 -42.76
CA LEU A 600 -7.11 6.94 -42.53
C LEU A 600 -7.35 8.33 -43.21
N VAL A 601 -6.87 9.36 -42.52
CA VAL A 601 -6.78 10.71 -43.10
C VAL A 601 -5.35 11.18 -43.00
N ALA A 602 -4.72 11.50 -44.14
CA ALA A 602 -3.37 12.03 -44.23
C ALA A 602 -3.41 13.53 -44.58
N GLU A 603 -2.74 14.36 -43.79
CA GLU A 603 -2.74 15.82 -43.91
C GLU A 603 -1.31 16.35 -44.02
N LYS A 604 -1.04 17.19 -45.05
CA LYS A 604 0.26 17.87 -45.24
C LYS A 604 0.05 19.17 -46.03
N ALA A 605 0.60 20.27 -45.50
CA ALA A 605 0.58 21.58 -46.19
C ALA A 605 -0.80 22.01 -46.72
N GLY A 606 -1.88 21.74 -46.00
CA GLY A 606 -3.26 22.05 -46.38
C GLY A 606 -3.95 21.01 -47.27
N GLU A 607 -3.21 20.06 -47.83
CA GLU A 607 -3.76 18.92 -48.55
C GLU A 607 -4.35 17.91 -47.58
N LYS A 608 -5.56 17.38 -47.85
CA LYS A 608 -6.25 16.35 -47.07
C LYS A 608 -6.64 15.18 -47.93
N ILE A 609 -6.03 14.03 -47.66
CA ILE A 609 -6.24 12.77 -48.37
C ILE A 609 -7.05 11.82 -47.48
N ALA A 610 -8.19 11.33 -47.95
CA ALA A 610 -8.93 10.23 -47.34
C ALA A 610 -8.47 8.90 -47.95
N ILE A 611 -8.25 7.90 -47.11
CA ILE A 611 -7.77 6.59 -47.57
C ILE A 611 -8.65 5.52 -46.92
N GLU A 612 -9.21 4.64 -47.76
CA GLU A 612 -10.08 3.53 -47.39
C GLU A 612 -9.43 2.19 -47.76
N ILE A 613 -9.40 1.24 -46.82
CA ILE A 613 -8.82 -0.08 -47.03
C ILE A 613 -9.92 -1.09 -47.35
N GLU A 614 -9.93 -1.58 -48.57
CA GLU A 614 -11.00 -2.39 -49.08
C GLU A 614 -10.65 -3.88 -49.08
N THR A 615 -11.31 -4.64 -48.19
CA THR A 615 -11.13 -6.09 -48.04
C THR A 615 -12.20 -6.93 -48.73
N GLY A 616 -13.17 -6.28 -49.40
CA GLY A 616 -14.29 -6.95 -50.05
C GLY A 616 -15.52 -7.19 -49.18
N ASN A 617 -15.46 -6.83 -47.88
CA ASN A 617 -16.56 -7.00 -46.93
C ASN A 617 -17.42 -5.74 -46.76
N SER A 618 -17.00 -4.62 -47.32
CA SER A 618 -17.68 -3.32 -47.28
C SER A 618 -18.09 -2.87 -48.71
N ASN A 619 -19.01 -1.93 -48.81
CA ASN A 619 -19.34 -1.31 -50.08
C ASN A 619 -18.35 -0.16 -50.36
N ALA A 620 -17.30 -0.45 -51.12
CA ALA A 620 -16.25 0.50 -51.49
C ALA A 620 -16.78 1.78 -52.14
N VAL A 621 -17.85 1.67 -52.93
CA VAL A 621 -18.44 2.82 -53.62
C VAL A 621 -19.13 3.76 -52.64
N ASP A 622 -19.82 3.25 -51.65
CA ASP A 622 -20.42 4.06 -50.58
C ASP A 622 -19.34 4.76 -49.74
N ASN A 623 -18.24 4.07 -49.43
CA ASN A 623 -17.11 4.68 -48.73
C ASN A 623 -16.51 5.82 -49.51
N ILE A 624 -16.35 5.67 -50.82
CA ILE A 624 -15.85 6.74 -51.72
C ILE A 624 -16.85 7.91 -51.81
N LYS A 625 -18.17 7.65 -51.94
CA LYS A 625 -19.20 8.70 -51.95
C LYS A 625 -19.16 9.54 -50.66
N LYS A 626 -19.09 8.92 -49.53
CA LYS A 626 -18.96 9.58 -48.22
C LYS A 626 -17.74 10.52 -48.15
N CYS A 627 -16.59 10.06 -48.67
CA CYS A 627 -15.38 10.87 -48.70
C CYS A 627 -15.48 12.03 -49.72
N LEU A 628 -16.22 11.85 -50.83
CA LEU A 628 -16.51 12.91 -51.77
C LEU A 628 -17.35 14.04 -51.18
N ASP A 629 -18.37 13.68 -50.38
CA ASP A 629 -19.25 14.64 -49.69
C ASP A 629 -18.50 15.42 -48.59
N ALA A 630 -17.48 14.82 -48.01
CA ALA A 630 -16.63 15.47 -47.01
C ALA A 630 -15.52 16.39 -47.56
N LYS A 631 -15.51 16.68 -48.88
CA LYS A 631 -14.63 17.63 -49.58
C LYS A 631 -13.13 17.41 -49.39
N PHE A 632 -12.66 16.15 -49.40
CA PHE A 632 -11.22 15.86 -49.45
C PHE A 632 -10.56 16.28 -50.75
N SER A 633 -9.29 16.65 -50.71
CA SER A 633 -8.50 16.98 -51.90
C SER A 633 -8.28 15.76 -52.78
N LEU A 634 -8.11 14.59 -52.15
CA LEU A 634 -7.89 13.30 -52.82
C LEU A 634 -8.49 12.18 -52.00
N ILE A 635 -9.07 11.19 -52.68
CA ILE A 635 -9.63 9.98 -52.08
C ILE A 635 -8.91 8.77 -52.66
N ILE A 636 -8.35 7.93 -51.83
CA ILE A 636 -7.61 6.75 -52.21
C ILE A 636 -8.31 5.51 -51.71
N SER A 637 -8.79 4.67 -52.59
CA SER A 637 -9.27 3.33 -52.25
C SER A 637 -8.15 2.33 -52.44
N VAL A 638 -7.85 1.54 -51.39
CA VAL A 638 -6.75 0.58 -51.33
C VAL A 638 -7.31 -0.84 -51.32
N PRO A 639 -7.57 -1.49 -52.46
CA PRO A 639 -7.94 -2.88 -52.52
C PRO A 639 -6.79 -3.80 -52.08
N VAL A 640 -7.09 -4.80 -51.27
CA VAL A 640 -6.08 -5.74 -50.71
C VAL A 640 -5.63 -6.81 -51.71
N ASN A 641 -6.35 -6.99 -52.82
CA ASN A 641 -5.96 -7.90 -53.93
C ASN A 641 -6.53 -7.45 -55.27
N ARG A 642 -6.06 -8.09 -56.37
CA ARG A 642 -6.48 -7.79 -57.73
C ARG A 642 -7.95 -8.03 -58.04
N GLN A 643 -8.56 -9.06 -57.39
CA GLN A 643 -9.97 -9.38 -57.60
C GLN A 643 -10.88 -8.28 -57.04
N ILE A 644 -10.59 -7.80 -55.84
CA ILE A 644 -11.32 -6.67 -55.22
C ILE A 644 -11.10 -5.39 -56.04
N GLU A 645 -9.87 -5.17 -56.50
CA GLU A 645 -9.56 -4.02 -57.37
C GLU A 645 -10.42 -3.99 -58.65
N ALA A 646 -10.55 -5.14 -59.32
CA ALA A 646 -11.39 -5.27 -60.53
C ALA A 646 -12.86 -4.99 -60.23
N GLN A 647 -13.35 -5.55 -59.13
CA GLN A 647 -14.75 -5.33 -58.68
C GLN A 647 -15.05 -3.86 -58.37
N ILE A 648 -14.13 -3.18 -57.70
CA ILE A 648 -14.29 -1.75 -57.41
C ILE A 648 -14.30 -0.92 -58.68
N LYS A 649 -13.36 -1.17 -59.61
CA LYS A 649 -13.28 -0.45 -60.89
C LYS A 649 -14.57 -0.64 -61.71
N GLU A 650 -15.12 -1.84 -61.77
CA GLU A 650 -16.36 -2.13 -62.49
C GLU A 650 -17.55 -1.38 -61.87
N ARG A 651 -17.71 -1.43 -60.55
CA ARG A 651 -18.79 -0.71 -59.85
C ARG A 651 -18.68 0.82 -60.01
N LEU A 652 -17.50 1.39 -59.95
CA LEU A 652 -17.29 2.81 -60.14
C LEU A 652 -17.66 3.25 -61.58
N ARG A 653 -17.39 2.41 -62.59
CA ARG A 653 -17.84 2.66 -63.99
C ARG A 653 -19.36 2.65 -64.11
N MET A 654 -20.05 1.68 -63.50
CA MET A 654 -21.52 1.61 -63.48
C MET A 654 -22.15 2.88 -62.90
N GLU A 655 -21.51 3.46 -61.86
CA GLU A 655 -22.01 4.64 -61.15
C GLU A 655 -21.42 5.98 -61.70
N LYS A 656 -20.69 5.94 -62.82
CA LYS A 656 -20.06 7.11 -63.48
C LYS A 656 -19.13 7.91 -62.57
N LEU A 657 -18.51 7.27 -61.60
CA LEU A 657 -17.58 7.84 -60.62
C LEU A 657 -16.11 7.65 -61.01
N ASP A 658 -15.82 6.85 -62.04
CA ASP A 658 -14.51 6.51 -62.57
C ASP A 658 -13.75 7.69 -63.22
N LYS A 659 -14.48 8.72 -63.66
CA LYS A 659 -13.94 9.92 -64.31
C LYS A 659 -13.71 11.12 -63.36
N LYS A 660 -13.90 10.92 -62.03
CA LYS A 660 -13.62 12.00 -61.09
C LYS A 660 -12.12 12.06 -60.77
N GLU A 661 -11.44 13.12 -61.16
CA GLU A 661 -9.98 13.35 -60.95
C GLU A 661 -9.52 13.21 -59.50
N ARG A 662 -10.44 13.26 -58.53
CA ARG A 662 -10.13 13.17 -57.11
C ARG A 662 -10.21 11.75 -56.52
N VAL A 663 -10.48 10.72 -57.29
CA VAL A 663 -10.59 9.34 -56.82
C VAL A 663 -9.53 8.47 -57.46
N LEU A 664 -8.65 7.91 -56.66
CA LEU A 664 -7.61 6.96 -57.07
C LEU A 664 -7.80 5.59 -56.48
N ILE A 665 -7.59 4.57 -57.27
CA ILE A 665 -7.54 3.17 -56.82
C ILE A 665 -6.08 2.73 -56.85
N ILE A 666 -5.52 2.45 -55.70
CA ILE A 666 -4.11 2.06 -55.57
C ILE A 666 -4.05 0.69 -54.87
N ASN A 667 -3.59 -0.30 -55.62
CA ASN A 667 -3.43 -1.65 -55.04
C ASN A 667 -2.50 -1.66 -53.82
N SER A 668 -2.87 -2.42 -52.76
CA SER A 668 -2.14 -2.53 -51.52
C SER A 668 -0.66 -2.90 -51.67
N GLY A 669 -0.27 -3.62 -52.75
CA GLY A 669 1.12 -3.93 -53.07
C GLY A 669 2.04 -2.72 -53.29
N LYS A 670 1.51 -1.49 -53.48
CA LYS A 670 2.33 -0.26 -53.56
C LYS A 670 2.85 0.17 -52.18
N PHE A 671 2.24 -0.30 -51.11
CA PHE A 671 2.52 0.06 -49.72
C PHE A 671 3.32 -1.00 -48.96
N GLU A 672 3.93 -1.94 -49.67
CA GLU A 672 4.82 -2.98 -49.10
C GLU A 672 6.26 -2.44 -48.82
#